data_06ca78aa89b2efd8c20711d511019ea3
#
_entry.id   06ca78aa89b2efd8c20711d511019ea3
#
_cell.length_a   1.000
_cell.length_b   1.000
_cell.length_c   1.000
_cell.angle_alpha   90.00
_cell.angle_beta   90.00
_cell.angle_gamma   90.00
#
_symmetry.space_group_name_H-M   'P 1'
#
loop_
_entity.id
_entity.type
_entity.pdbx_description
1 polymer ?
#
loop_
_entity_poly.entity_id
_entity_poly.type
_entity_poly.pdbx_seq_one_letter_code
_entity_poly.pdbx_strand_id
1 'polypeptide(L)'
;MKEFSEILNGLDNLQIYSCAVLYFIAFYDIINEKSYYRKVVQLMSVKLKLYNKLINRNRTVKHHYEHYVASHESLHAKAPVISWGFAVLLNIKYSLLRFPDKEIKPKQKAGNESGTSFRMTADETADLLCTADVVSFDVFDTLILRPFASPADLFYIIGEKLGIPDFRTVRKKCESDARKIKQQKENSYEVTLGDIYELVAHRTGISAEYGMKTEYETELSLCRANPFMLEVYKKVLAKGKTVIITTDMYMPEEFFTALLHKNGFDGYDRIFLSCESGCGKSDGRLYEMIKEQYGKEKRYIHIGDNRHSDISNAEKHGFKTVYYPNINNFARDFRPHDMSYIIGSVYSALVNERLYCRKPCSAIYEYGYKCGGILVLGYCNFIYKTAKSKNIDKILFFARDGYILKKIFDRLYPDVKTEYVYWSRTAAAKLCADIFPFDYVRRFIEQKTGRNYTFEEIFSAMELSCKDFSLMPGEILTNGNLHRVQEAVYNNIPHITSCYADMYKSAEMYFKKITEGSKNLLTVDCGWAGSGSIMLDALLNRKFCMNVNVIGVLAGTNTKYQLDSDFSETYLADGKLLPYCFSSALNRRYYENHHPDMKHNIYFELLFGAPHPSFLGFGSDGELKFDVECENEQLVKDIHSGEEDFINDYLEVCGKISYIGDISGSDAYAPFAAAISDGKYLSGVFADSVFDDTASGRKTKI
;
A
#
# COMPACT_ATOMS: atom_id res chain seq x y z
N MET A 1 -13.31 -9.89 -31.02
CA MET A 1 -13.78 -10.46 -32.33
C MET A 1 -12.60 -10.90 -33.20
N LYS A 2 -11.53 -10.12 -33.44
CA LYS A 2 -10.33 -10.58 -34.18
C LYS A 2 -9.58 -11.72 -33.46
N GLU A 3 -9.38 -11.61 -32.14
CA GLU A 3 -8.77 -12.69 -31.34
C GLU A 3 -9.64 -13.94 -31.25
N PHE A 4 -10.96 -13.80 -31.42
CA PHE A 4 -11.91 -14.89 -31.45
C PHE A 4 -11.78 -15.74 -32.74
N SER A 5 -11.53 -15.07 -33.86
CA SER A 5 -11.31 -15.73 -35.16
C SER A 5 -10.01 -16.53 -35.21
N GLU A 6 -8.95 -16.06 -34.50
CA GLU A 6 -7.65 -16.74 -34.44
C GLU A 6 -7.66 -17.98 -33.54
N ILE A 7 -8.53 -17.99 -32.49
CA ILE A 7 -8.64 -19.13 -31.56
C ILE A 7 -9.51 -20.27 -32.20
N LEU A 8 -10.50 -19.90 -32.98
CA LEU A 8 -11.39 -20.90 -33.65
C LEU A 8 -10.74 -21.61 -34.84
N ASN A 9 -9.71 -21.02 -35.44
CA ASN A 9 -9.03 -21.62 -36.58
C ASN A 9 -8.07 -22.78 -36.24
N GLY A 10 -7.91 -23.11 -34.97
CA GLY A 10 -7.02 -24.17 -34.48
C GLY A 10 -7.70 -25.40 -33.87
N LEU A 11 -9.05 -25.51 -33.90
CA LEU A 11 -9.79 -26.59 -33.25
C LEU A 11 -10.80 -27.24 -34.21
N ASP A 12 -10.88 -28.57 -34.16
CA ASP A 12 -11.84 -29.33 -34.96
C ASP A 12 -13.28 -28.94 -34.62
N ASN A 13 -14.01 -28.45 -35.62
CA ASN A 13 -15.28 -27.72 -35.52
C ASN A 13 -16.45 -28.49 -34.86
N LEU A 14 -16.40 -29.82 -34.71
CA LEU A 14 -17.53 -30.61 -34.22
C LEU A 14 -17.66 -30.66 -32.68
N GLN A 15 -16.58 -30.63 -31.94
CA GLN A 15 -16.65 -30.74 -30.47
C GLN A 15 -17.00 -29.41 -29.79
N ILE A 16 -16.61 -28.27 -30.36
CA ILE A 16 -16.92 -26.94 -29.82
C ILE A 16 -18.37 -26.58 -30.06
N TYR A 17 -18.88 -26.89 -31.25
CA TYR A 17 -20.30 -26.65 -31.58
C TYR A 17 -21.26 -27.46 -30.72
N SER A 18 -20.93 -28.72 -30.44
CA SER A 18 -21.81 -29.57 -29.63
C SER A 18 -21.90 -29.14 -28.15
N CYS A 19 -20.81 -28.69 -27.55
CA CYS A 19 -20.86 -28.17 -26.18
C CYS A 19 -21.54 -26.79 -26.08
N ALA A 20 -21.28 -25.87 -26.99
CA ALA A 20 -21.89 -24.55 -27.00
C ALA A 20 -23.40 -24.64 -27.33
N VAL A 21 -23.79 -25.48 -28.25
CA VAL A 21 -25.21 -25.67 -28.67
C VAL A 21 -26.00 -26.40 -27.59
N LEU A 22 -25.45 -27.43 -26.92
CA LEU A 22 -26.08 -28.09 -25.78
C LEU A 22 -26.31 -27.16 -24.60
N TYR A 23 -25.37 -26.23 -24.31
CA TYR A 23 -25.54 -25.20 -23.29
C TYR A 23 -26.60 -24.15 -23.71
N PHE A 24 -26.68 -23.78 -24.99
CA PHE A 24 -27.67 -22.84 -25.50
C PHE A 24 -29.09 -23.45 -25.51
N ILE A 25 -29.25 -24.71 -25.86
CA ILE A 25 -30.54 -25.44 -25.88
C ILE A 25 -31.05 -25.60 -24.43
N ALA A 26 -30.19 -26.02 -23.48
CA ALA A 26 -30.56 -26.12 -22.07
C ALA A 26 -30.98 -24.79 -21.45
N PHE A 27 -30.50 -23.67 -21.98
CA PHE A 27 -30.85 -22.32 -21.55
C PHE A 27 -32.17 -21.81 -22.19
N TYR A 28 -32.45 -22.23 -23.43
CA TYR A 28 -33.68 -21.85 -24.19
C TYR A 28 -34.93 -22.55 -23.66
N ASP A 29 -34.83 -23.82 -23.27
CA ASP A 29 -35.93 -24.58 -22.68
C ASP A 29 -36.35 -24.10 -21.27
N ILE A 30 -35.42 -23.44 -20.52
CA ILE A 30 -35.70 -22.88 -19.20
C ILE A 30 -36.54 -21.59 -19.28
N ILE A 31 -36.54 -20.89 -20.41
CA ILE A 31 -37.23 -19.58 -20.58
C ILE A 31 -38.72 -19.71 -20.85
N ASN A 32 -39.21 -20.86 -21.34
CA ASN A 32 -40.54 -20.95 -21.95
C ASN A 32 -41.68 -21.55 -21.12
N GLU A 33 -41.51 -21.98 -19.88
CA GLU A 33 -42.62 -22.51 -19.06
C GLU A 33 -43.06 -21.65 -17.88
N LYS A 34 -44.39 -21.49 -17.68
CA LYS A 34 -45.05 -20.58 -16.73
C LYS A 34 -45.28 -21.21 -15.34
N SER A 35 -44.63 -20.70 -14.30
CA SER A 35 -45.15 -20.54 -12.91
C SER A 35 -44.17 -19.73 -12.03
N TYR A 36 -44.53 -18.53 -11.65
CA TYR A 36 -43.62 -17.43 -11.30
C TYR A 36 -42.80 -17.63 -10.01
N TYR A 37 -43.26 -18.26 -8.96
CA TYR A 37 -42.58 -18.34 -7.66
C TYR A 37 -41.69 -19.57 -7.43
N ARG A 38 -42.12 -20.74 -7.88
CA ARG A 38 -41.24 -21.94 -7.86
C ARG A 38 -40.05 -21.76 -8.80
N LYS A 39 -40.21 -20.98 -9.85
CA LYS A 39 -39.18 -20.71 -10.86
C LYS A 39 -38.06 -19.80 -10.38
N VAL A 40 -38.35 -18.78 -9.58
CA VAL A 40 -37.30 -17.85 -9.05
C VAL A 40 -36.32 -18.60 -8.16
N VAL A 41 -36.79 -19.44 -7.25
CA VAL A 41 -35.94 -20.26 -6.38
C VAL A 41 -35.18 -21.32 -7.16
N GLN A 42 -35.80 -21.93 -8.16
CA GLN A 42 -35.15 -22.87 -9.07
C GLN A 42 -34.12 -22.18 -9.97
N LEU A 43 -34.43 -20.98 -10.51
CA LEU A 43 -33.51 -20.16 -11.29
C LEU A 43 -32.29 -19.68 -10.46
N MET A 44 -32.48 -19.27 -9.21
CA MET A 44 -31.40 -18.91 -8.31
C MET A 44 -30.52 -20.12 -7.96
N SER A 45 -31.12 -21.29 -7.74
CA SER A 45 -30.40 -22.54 -7.54
C SER A 45 -29.58 -22.97 -8.78
N VAL A 46 -30.15 -22.80 -9.96
CA VAL A 46 -29.47 -23.10 -11.26
C VAL A 46 -28.36 -22.07 -11.52
N LYS A 47 -28.62 -20.79 -11.31
CA LYS A 47 -27.58 -19.74 -11.42
C LYS A 47 -26.40 -19.99 -10.46
N LEU A 48 -26.68 -20.36 -9.23
CA LEU A 48 -25.63 -20.65 -8.24
C LEU A 48 -24.83 -21.92 -8.61
N LYS A 49 -25.50 -22.97 -9.08
CA LYS A 49 -24.85 -24.20 -9.58
C LYS A 49 -23.97 -23.91 -10.80
N LEU A 50 -24.46 -23.12 -11.76
CA LEU A 50 -23.70 -22.66 -12.91
C LEU A 50 -22.52 -21.80 -12.52
N TYR A 51 -22.71 -20.83 -11.63
CA TYR A 51 -21.63 -19.99 -11.11
C TYR A 51 -20.54 -20.83 -10.46
N ASN A 52 -20.91 -21.75 -9.59
CA ASN A 52 -19.95 -22.63 -8.93
C ASN A 52 -19.22 -23.56 -9.94
N LYS A 53 -19.90 -24.05 -10.96
CA LYS A 53 -19.32 -24.95 -11.95
C LYS A 53 -18.43 -24.23 -12.97
N LEU A 54 -18.83 -23.03 -13.43
CA LEU A 54 -18.15 -22.30 -14.50
C LEU A 54 -17.15 -21.25 -13.99
N ILE A 55 -17.33 -20.72 -12.78
CA ILE A 55 -16.56 -19.59 -12.29
C ILE A 55 -15.74 -19.96 -11.05
N ASN A 56 -16.37 -20.49 -10.01
CA ASN A 56 -15.68 -20.79 -8.75
C ASN A 56 -14.71 -21.98 -8.82
N ARG A 57 -14.80 -22.83 -9.82
CA ARG A 57 -13.98 -24.05 -9.93
C ARG A 57 -12.51 -23.77 -10.29
N ASN A 58 -12.25 -22.68 -10.98
CA ASN A 58 -10.90 -22.27 -11.38
C ASN A 58 -10.65 -20.83 -10.93
N ARG A 59 -9.63 -20.63 -10.09
CA ARG A 59 -9.30 -19.32 -9.49
C ARG A 59 -9.00 -18.26 -10.54
N THR A 60 -8.24 -18.61 -11.59
CA THR A 60 -7.92 -17.71 -12.69
C THR A 60 -9.18 -17.30 -13.48
N VAL A 61 -10.04 -18.27 -13.80
CA VAL A 61 -11.33 -17.99 -14.46
C VAL A 61 -12.18 -17.05 -13.62
N LYS A 62 -12.28 -17.31 -12.31
CA LYS A 62 -13.03 -16.47 -11.37
C LYS A 62 -12.51 -15.04 -11.37
N HIS A 63 -11.20 -14.86 -11.23
CA HIS A 63 -10.56 -13.55 -11.18
C HIS A 63 -10.81 -12.73 -12.46
N HIS A 64 -10.59 -13.33 -13.63
CA HIS A 64 -10.87 -12.68 -14.92
C HIS A 64 -12.34 -12.38 -15.16
N TYR A 65 -13.25 -13.25 -14.71
CA TYR A 65 -14.68 -13.04 -14.81
C TYR A 65 -15.17 -11.90 -13.94
N GLU A 66 -14.77 -11.89 -12.66
CA GLU A 66 -15.15 -10.83 -11.72
C GLU A 66 -14.63 -9.46 -12.18
N HIS A 67 -13.41 -9.40 -12.70
CA HIS A 67 -12.86 -8.19 -13.30
C HIS A 67 -13.65 -7.74 -14.54
N TYR A 68 -14.03 -8.67 -15.42
CA TYR A 68 -14.87 -8.36 -16.59
C TYR A 68 -16.23 -7.80 -16.18
N VAL A 69 -16.90 -8.43 -15.22
CA VAL A 69 -18.22 -7.98 -14.71
C VAL A 69 -18.10 -6.59 -14.07
N ALA A 70 -17.08 -6.36 -13.25
CA ALA A 70 -16.83 -5.05 -12.63
C ALA A 70 -16.54 -3.95 -13.67
N SER A 71 -15.86 -4.30 -14.77
CA SER A 71 -15.55 -3.35 -15.86
C SER A 71 -16.75 -3.08 -16.80
N HIS A 72 -17.78 -3.94 -16.78
CA HIS A 72 -18.93 -3.90 -17.69
C HIS A 72 -20.26 -4.05 -16.93
N GLU A 73 -20.38 -3.41 -15.76
CA GLU A 73 -21.51 -3.58 -14.83
C GLU A 73 -22.88 -3.30 -15.52
N SER A 74 -22.97 -2.22 -16.30
CA SER A 74 -24.18 -1.86 -17.03
C SER A 74 -24.58 -2.90 -18.09
N LEU A 75 -23.60 -3.51 -18.74
CA LEU A 75 -23.82 -4.57 -19.73
C LEU A 75 -24.22 -5.88 -19.04
N HIS A 76 -23.57 -6.21 -17.91
CA HIS A 76 -23.91 -7.38 -17.11
C HIS A 76 -25.33 -7.30 -16.55
N ALA A 77 -25.75 -6.12 -16.08
CA ALA A 77 -27.11 -5.89 -15.58
C ALA A 77 -28.18 -6.03 -16.67
N LYS A 78 -27.89 -5.53 -17.89
CA LYS A 78 -28.85 -5.55 -19.03
C LYS A 78 -28.84 -6.86 -19.82
N ALA A 79 -27.71 -7.52 -19.94
CA ALA A 79 -27.52 -8.72 -20.73
C ALA A 79 -26.56 -9.73 -20.06
N PRO A 80 -26.96 -10.34 -18.94
CA PRO A 80 -26.11 -11.27 -18.18
C PRO A 80 -25.63 -12.49 -18.99
N VAL A 81 -26.35 -12.86 -20.06
CA VAL A 81 -25.98 -13.95 -20.96
C VAL A 81 -24.62 -13.71 -21.63
N ILE A 82 -24.28 -12.46 -21.93
CA ILE A 82 -22.97 -12.10 -22.53
C ILE A 82 -21.85 -12.38 -21.54
N SER A 83 -22.03 -12.02 -20.27
CA SER A 83 -21.04 -12.30 -19.21
C SER A 83 -20.87 -13.81 -18.97
N TRP A 84 -21.93 -14.59 -19.05
CA TRP A 84 -21.85 -16.06 -18.97
C TRP A 84 -21.11 -16.66 -20.17
N GLY A 85 -21.35 -16.16 -21.39
CA GLY A 85 -20.58 -16.52 -22.58
C GLY A 85 -19.07 -16.26 -22.39
N PHE A 86 -18.73 -15.13 -21.78
CA PHE A 86 -17.33 -14.81 -21.44
C PHE A 86 -16.75 -15.80 -20.42
N ALA A 87 -17.51 -16.22 -19.40
CA ALA A 87 -17.07 -17.25 -18.47
C ALA A 87 -16.73 -18.58 -19.14
N VAL A 88 -17.51 -18.97 -20.15
CA VAL A 88 -17.24 -20.18 -20.95
C VAL A 88 -15.92 -20.03 -21.72
N LEU A 89 -15.69 -18.89 -22.37
CA LEU A 89 -14.44 -18.62 -23.07
C LEU A 89 -13.22 -18.64 -22.14
N LEU A 90 -13.34 -18.08 -20.93
CA LEU A 90 -12.30 -18.15 -19.92
C LEU A 90 -11.99 -19.59 -19.48
N ASN A 91 -13.03 -20.45 -19.37
CA ASN A 91 -12.81 -21.87 -19.07
C ASN A 91 -12.11 -22.60 -20.21
N ILE A 92 -12.45 -22.33 -21.45
CA ILE A 92 -11.73 -22.90 -22.60
C ILE A 92 -10.26 -22.48 -22.51
N LYS A 93 -9.99 -21.20 -22.31
CA LYS A 93 -8.62 -20.66 -22.28
C LYS A 93 -7.79 -21.22 -21.11
N TYR A 94 -8.29 -21.12 -19.89
CA TYR A 94 -7.50 -21.38 -18.68
C TYR A 94 -7.71 -22.78 -18.10
N SER A 95 -8.89 -23.42 -18.29
CA SER A 95 -9.15 -24.76 -17.74
C SER A 95 -8.88 -25.86 -18.75
N LEU A 96 -9.22 -25.67 -20.02
CA LEU A 96 -9.06 -26.70 -21.07
C LEU A 96 -7.69 -26.57 -21.75
N LEU A 97 -7.37 -25.40 -22.29
CA LEU A 97 -6.12 -25.17 -23.05
C LEU A 97 -4.93 -24.84 -22.13
N ARG A 98 -5.16 -24.63 -20.82
CA ARG A 98 -4.14 -24.40 -19.79
C ARG A 98 -3.15 -23.27 -20.12
N PHE A 99 -3.61 -22.20 -20.80
CA PHE A 99 -2.79 -21.02 -21.00
C PHE A 99 -2.31 -20.46 -19.65
N PRO A 100 -1.07 -19.94 -19.57
CA PRO A 100 -0.61 -19.28 -18.37
C PRO A 100 -1.48 -18.06 -18.06
N ASP A 101 -1.69 -17.80 -16.76
CA ASP A 101 -2.45 -16.65 -16.30
C ASP A 101 -1.71 -15.37 -16.77
N LYS A 102 -2.37 -14.57 -17.59
CA LYS A 102 -1.89 -13.23 -17.93
C LYS A 102 -2.44 -12.28 -16.88
N GLU A 103 -1.57 -11.60 -16.20
CA GLU A 103 -1.92 -10.55 -15.25
C GLU A 103 -2.95 -9.59 -15.88
N ILE A 104 -4.07 -9.41 -15.20
CA ILE A 104 -5.03 -8.38 -15.58
C ILE A 104 -4.40 -7.06 -15.21
N LYS A 105 -3.82 -6.36 -16.18
CA LYS A 105 -3.42 -4.98 -15.97
C LYS A 105 -4.69 -4.17 -15.75
N PRO A 106 -4.89 -3.53 -14.59
CA PRO A 106 -6.00 -2.62 -14.41
C PRO A 106 -5.96 -1.58 -15.54
N LYS A 107 -7.09 -1.32 -16.17
CA LYS A 107 -7.20 -0.18 -17.07
C LYS A 107 -7.14 1.08 -16.22
N GLN A 108 -5.96 1.65 -16.11
CA GLN A 108 -5.76 2.93 -15.46
C GLN A 108 -6.40 4.01 -16.32
N LYS A 109 -7.41 4.65 -15.80
CA LYS A 109 -7.76 5.99 -16.27
C LYS A 109 -6.69 6.92 -15.71
N ALA A 110 -5.78 7.34 -16.59
CA ALA A 110 -4.86 8.43 -16.29
C ALA A 110 -5.70 9.69 -16.02
N GLY A 111 -5.85 10.03 -14.77
CA GLY A 111 -6.39 11.30 -14.30
C GLY A 111 -5.47 11.79 -13.20
N ASN A 112 -4.60 12.73 -13.53
CA ASN A 112 -3.84 13.55 -12.58
C ASN A 112 -4.77 14.55 -11.85
N GLU A 113 -5.94 14.13 -11.42
CA GLU A 113 -6.80 14.97 -10.61
C GLU A 113 -6.64 14.53 -9.17
N SER A 114 -6.14 15.44 -8.33
CA SER A 114 -6.16 15.28 -6.87
C SER A 114 -7.54 14.77 -6.45
N GLY A 115 -7.58 13.75 -5.59
CA GLY A 115 -8.78 12.96 -5.29
C GLY A 115 -10.04 13.70 -4.82
N THR A 116 -10.02 15.02 -4.78
CA THR A 116 -11.14 15.87 -4.34
C THR A 116 -11.95 16.51 -5.48
N SER A 117 -11.53 16.42 -6.75
CA SER A 117 -12.23 17.04 -7.88
C SER A 117 -13.61 16.42 -8.20
N PHE A 118 -13.92 15.26 -7.60
CA PHE A 118 -15.18 14.55 -7.85
C PHE A 118 -16.34 14.99 -6.97
N ARG A 119 -16.13 15.86 -5.99
CA ARG A 119 -17.16 16.32 -5.05
C ARG A 119 -17.11 17.82 -4.80
N MET A 120 -18.26 18.34 -4.34
CA MET A 120 -18.37 19.72 -3.83
C MET A 120 -17.43 19.91 -2.61
N THR A 121 -17.02 21.14 -2.38
CA THR A 121 -16.34 21.53 -1.14
C THR A 121 -17.27 21.37 0.07
N ALA A 122 -16.72 21.41 1.28
CA ALA A 122 -17.53 21.33 2.49
C ALA A 122 -18.50 22.51 2.62
N ASP A 123 -18.10 23.70 2.15
CA ASP A 123 -18.96 24.88 2.13
C ASP A 123 -20.12 24.72 1.15
N GLU A 124 -19.83 24.34 -0.10
CA GLU A 124 -20.87 24.11 -1.12
C GLU A 124 -21.84 23.01 -0.71
N THR A 125 -21.31 21.92 -0.10
CA THR A 125 -22.13 20.81 0.41
C THR A 125 -23.05 21.30 1.53
N ALA A 126 -22.52 22.03 2.51
CA ALA A 126 -23.29 22.59 3.61
C ALA A 126 -24.34 23.60 3.12
N ASP A 127 -24.00 24.45 2.15
CA ASP A 127 -24.94 25.41 1.54
C ASP A 127 -26.09 24.70 0.84
N LEU A 128 -25.80 23.66 0.08
CA LEU A 128 -26.82 22.84 -0.58
C LEU A 128 -27.73 22.15 0.44
N LEU A 129 -27.16 21.53 1.49
CA LEU A 129 -27.94 20.88 2.57
C LEU A 129 -28.83 21.89 3.30
N CYS A 130 -28.36 23.09 3.53
CA CYS A 130 -29.10 24.17 4.19
C CYS A 130 -30.25 24.77 3.37
N THR A 131 -30.46 24.34 2.10
CA THR A 131 -31.65 24.70 1.31
C THR A 131 -32.93 24.03 1.86
N ALA A 132 -32.80 22.98 2.65
CA ALA A 132 -33.89 22.29 3.32
C ALA A 132 -34.13 22.82 4.74
N ASP A 133 -35.26 22.44 5.32
CA ASP A 133 -35.63 22.77 6.69
C ASP A 133 -35.13 21.68 7.66
N VAL A 134 -35.13 20.42 7.19
CA VAL A 134 -34.64 19.23 7.90
C VAL A 134 -33.54 18.58 7.06
N VAL A 135 -32.37 18.38 7.67
CA VAL A 135 -31.21 17.75 7.05
C VAL A 135 -30.96 16.39 7.70
N SER A 136 -31.01 15.35 6.89
CA SER A 136 -30.82 13.96 7.30
C SER A 136 -29.46 13.44 6.85
N PHE A 137 -28.69 12.87 7.77
CA PHE A 137 -27.40 12.25 7.51
C PHE A 137 -27.47 10.75 7.70
N ASP A 138 -26.94 10.00 6.74
CA ASP A 138 -26.54 8.60 6.95
C ASP A 138 -25.31 8.52 7.85
N VAL A 139 -25.03 7.36 8.45
CA VAL A 139 -23.96 7.18 9.44
C VAL A 139 -22.70 6.54 8.82
N PHE A 140 -22.77 5.25 8.51
CA PHE A 140 -21.60 4.52 8.07
C PHE A 140 -21.21 4.85 6.63
N ASP A 141 -19.89 4.93 6.38
CA ASP A 141 -19.30 5.35 5.11
C ASP A 141 -19.72 6.78 4.67
N THR A 142 -20.46 7.49 5.52
CA THR A 142 -20.87 8.89 5.40
C THR A 142 -20.29 9.72 6.55
N LEU A 143 -20.89 9.74 7.73
CA LEU A 143 -20.38 10.44 8.92
C LEU A 143 -19.20 9.70 9.56
N ILE A 144 -19.28 8.38 9.61
CA ILE A 144 -18.36 7.49 10.33
C ILE A 144 -17.65 6.56 9.34
N LEU A 145 -16.34 6.44 9.51
CA LEU A 145 -15.49 5.54 8.76
C LEU A 145 -14.97 4.41 9.66
N ARG A 146 -14.86 3.22 9.09
CA ARG A 146 -14.14 2.09 9.68
C ARG A 146 -12.68 2.09 9.16
N PRO A 147 -11.69 1.65 9.96
CA PRO A 147 -10.30 1.56 9.48
C PRO A 147 -10.08 0.31 8.62
N PHE A 148 -11.08 -0.10 7.87
CA PHE A 148 -11.07 -1.26 6.96
C PHE A 148 -11.68 -0.88 5.62
N ALA A 149 -11.12 -1.43 4.53
CA ALA A 149 -11.65 -1.23 3.19
C ALA A 149 -13.00 -1.94 2.96
N SER A 150 -13.35 -2.91 3.80
CA SER A 150 -14.64 -3.59 3.80
C SER A 150 -15.18 -3.68 5.22
N PRO A 151 -16.47 -3.33 5.47
CA PRO A 151 -17.05 -3.43 6.80
C PRO A 151 -16.93 -4.83 7.44
N ALA A 152 -17.03 -5.88 6.62
CA ALA A 152 -16.93 -7.25 7.10
C ALA A 152 -15.52 -7.68 7.57
N ASP A 153 -14.49 -6.87 7.32
CA ASP A 153 -13.13 -7.20 7.75
C ASP A 153 -12.97 -6.96 9.27
N LEU A 154 -13.84 -6.15 9.88
CA LEU A 154 -13.97 -6.04 11.31
C LEU A 154 -14.21 -7.41 11.98
N PHE A 155 -14.92 -8.31 11.32
CA PHE A 155 -15.24 -9.64 11.87
C PHE A 155 -14.01 -10.56 12.00
N TYR A 156 -12.87 -10.25 11.34
CA TYR A 156 -11.61 -10.93 11.64
C TYR A 156 -11.10 -10.58 13.04
N ILE A 157 -11.23 -9.30 13.41
CA ILE A 157 -10.77 -8.79 14.71
C ILE A 157 -11.66 -9.33 15.84
N ILE A 158 -12.98 -9.32 15.62
CA ILE A 158 -13.95 -9.87 16.58
C ILE A 158 -13.73 -11.38 16.73
N GLY A 159 -13.52 -12.09 15.63
CA GLY A 159 -13.27 -13.54 15.64
C GLY A 159 -12.02 -13.93 16.43
N GLU A 160 -10.96 -13.15 16.32
CA GLU A 160 -9.75 -13.34 17.12
C GLU A 160 -10.04 -13.16 18.61
N LYS A 161 -10.72 -12.07 18.99
CA LYS A 161 -11.11 -11.81 20.39
C LYS A 161 -12.04 -12.89 20.97
N LEU A 162 -12.89 -13.48 20.14
CA LEU A 162 -13.82 -14.55 20.53
C LEU A 162 -13.18 -15.96 20.44
N GLY A 163 -11.97 -16.09 19.91
CA GLY A 163 -11.31 -17.38 19.67
C GLY A 163 -11.98 -18.22 18.58
N ILE A 164 -12.65 -17.59 17.60
CA ILE A 164 -13.36 -18.26 16.50
C ILE A 164 -12.72 -17.86 15.15
N PRO A 165 -11.84 -18.70 14.59
CA PRO A 165 -11.07 -18.34 13.38
C PRO A 165 -11.90 -18.06 12.11
N ASP A 166 -13.05 -18.72 11.96
CA ASP A 166 -13.97 -18.56 10.83
C ASP A 166 -15.13 -17.59 11.11
N PHE A 167 -15.03 -16.80 12.17
CA PHE A 167 -16.11 -15.92 12.66
C PHE A 167 -16.66 -14.99 11.57
N ARG A 168 -15.81 -14.42 10.72
CA ARG A 168 -16.27 -13.56 9.62
C ARG A 168 -17.31 -14.26 8.73
N THR A 169 -17.10 -15.52 8.42
CA THR A 169 -18.05 -16.32 7.63
C THR A 169 -19.29 -16.65 8.41
N VAL A 170 -19.12 -17.09 9.66
CA VAL A 170 -20.23 -17.41 10.59
C VAL A 170 -21.12 -16.20 10.80
N ARG A 171 -20.54 -15.06 11.16
CA ARG A 171 -21.27 -13.81 11.47
C ARG A 171 -22.09 -13.31 10.28
N LYS A 172 -21.48 -13.26 9.07
CA LYS A 172 -22.18 -12.89 7.82
C LYS A 172 -23.32 -13.84 7.50
N LYS A 173 -23.13 -15.13 7.71
CA LYS A 173 -24.18 -16.13 7.47
C LYS A 173 -25.29 -16.03 8.49
N CYS A 174 -24.98 -15.82 9.77
CA CYS A 174 -25.98 -15.63 10.82
C CYS A 174 -26.84 -14.39 10.58
N GLU A 175 -26.26 -13.27 10.17
CA GLU A 175 -27.01 -12.07 9.78
C GLU A 175 -27.94 -12.34 8.60
N SER A 176 -27.45 -12.97 7.54
CA SER A 176 -28.29 -13.32 6.37
C SER A 176 -29.45 -14.25 6.75
N ASP A 177 -29.21 -15.19 7.65
CA ASP A 177 -30.25 -16.14 8.07
C ASP A 177 -31.23 -15.49 9.06
N ALA A 178 -30.76 -14.61 9.97
CA ALA A 178 -31.63 -13.81 10.85
C ALA A 178 -32.61 -12.95 10.03
N ARG A 179 -32.11 -12.22 9.02
CA ARG A 179 -32.95 -11.42 8.11
C ARG A 179 -34.00 -12.26 7.37
N LYS A 180 -33.67 -13.49 6.95
CA LYS A 180 -34.63 -14.40 6.32
C LYS A 180 -35.70 -14.88 7.30
N ILE A 181 -35.29 -15.22 8.51
CA ILE A 181 -36.21 -15.65 9.57
C ILE A 181 -37.21 -14.52 9.93
N LYS A 182 -36.69 -13.30 10.05
CA LYS A 182 -37.49 -12.11 10.35
C LYS A 182 -38.46 -11.80 9.22
N GLN A 183 -38.01 -11.92 7.96
CA GLN A 183 -38.86 -11.75 6.79
C GLN A 183 -40.01 -12.78 6.74
N GLN A 184 -39.76 -14.03 7.12
CA GLN A 184 -40.79 -15.07 7.16
C GLN A 184 -41.79 -14.89 8.29
N LYS A 185 -41.32 -14.42 9.45
CA LYS A 185 -42.15 -14.29 10.65
C LYS A 185 -42.93 -12.97 10.70
N GLU A 186 -42.28 -11.87 10.34
CA GLU A 186 -42.77 -10.51 10.63
C GLU A 186 -42.88 -9.65 9.34
N ASN A 187 -42.59 -10.23 8.19
CA ASN A 187 -42.53 -9.52 6.87
C ASN A 187 -41.59 -8.30 6.91
N SER A 188 -40.53 -8.36 7.73
CA SER A 188 -39.49 -7.33 7.84
C SER A 188 -38.12 -7.94 7.67
N TYR A 189 -37.19 -7.24 6.97
CA TYR A 189 -35.77 -7.60 6.87
C TYR A 189 -34.93 -6.99 8.00
N GLU A 190 -35.52 -6.14 8.84
CA GLU A 190 -34.80 -5.46 9.91
C GLU A 190 -34.56 -6.40 11.08
N VAL A 191 -33.30 -6.52 11.47
CA VAL A 191 -32.85 -7.39 12.57
C VAL A 191 -32.07 -6.57 13.58
N THR A 192 -32.12 -7.01 14.82
CA THR A 192 -31.30 -6.49 15.91
C THR A 192 -29.99 -7.27 16.05
N LEU A 193 -29.02 -6.73 16.76
CA LEU A 193 -27.79 -7.44 17.10
C LEU A 193 -28.11 -8.73 17.87
N GLY A 194 -29.18 -8.69 18.74
CA GLY A 194 -29.66 -9.86 19.47
C GLY A 194 -30.12 -10.98 18.55
N ASP A 195 -30.97 -10.69 17.56
CA ASP A 195 -31.43 -11.69 16.57
C ASP A 195 -30.28 -12.41 15.87
N ILE A 196 -29.22 -11.65 15.58
CA ILE A 196 -28.03 -12.20 14.91
C ILE A 196 -27.23 -13.10 15.87
N TYR A 197 -27.02 -12.63 17.11
CA TYR A 197 -26.20 -13.34 18.07
C TYR A 197 -26.89 -14.55 18.72
N GLU A 198 -28.19 -14.64 18.69
CA GLU A 198 -28.90 -15.91 19.00
C GLU A 198 -28.45 -17.03 18.06
N LEU A 199 -28.35 -16.72 16.75
CA LEU A 199 -27.87 -17.69 15.76
C LEU A 199 -26.36 -17.94 15.87
N VAL A 200 -25.58 -16.90 16.19
CA VAL A 200 -24.13 -17.06 16.42
C VAL A 200 -23.89 -17.96 17.61
N ALA A 201 -24.58 -17.73 18.75
CA ALA A 201 -24.47 -18.54 19.96
C ALA A 201 -24.84 -20.01 19.68
N HIS A 202 -25.96 -20.23 18.98
CA HIS A 202 -26.38 -21.58 18.59
C HIS A 202 -25.34 -22.33 17.75
N ARG A 203 -24.62 -21.63 16.86
CA ARG A 203 -23.66 -22.24 15.93
C ARG A 203 -22.26 -22.41 16.49
N THR A 204 -21.87 -21.57 17.40
CA THR A 204 -20.49 -21.50 17.91
C THR A 204 -20.35 -21.94 19.36
N GLY A 205 -21.47 -21.95 20.12
CA GLY A 205 -21.46 -22.25 21.54
C GLY A 205 -21.01 -21.09 22.45
N ILE A 206 -20.71 -19.90 21.91
CA ILE A 206 -20.36 -18.72 22.72
C ILE A 206 -21.64 -18.10 23.34
N SER A 207 -21.47 -17.39 24.44
CA SER A 207 -22.55 -16.56 24.98
C SER A 207 -22.96 -15.47 24.02
N ALA A 208 -24.23 -15.32 23.71
CA ALA A 208 -24.74 -14.23 22.86
C ALA A 208 -24.39 -12.86 23.46
N GLU A 209 -24.56 -12.69 24.79
CA GLU A 209 -24.21 -11.45 25.48
C GLU A 209 -22.73 -11.10 25.36
N TYR A 210 -21.83 -12.07 25.56
CA TYR A 210 -20.37 -11.85 25.40
C TYR A 210 -20.02 -11.50 23.99
N GLY A 211 -20.59 -12.19 22.99
CA GLY A 211 -20.36 -11.91 21.59
C GLY A 211 -20.87 -10.53 21.18
N MET A 212 -22.10 -10.15 21.56
CA MET A 212 -22.67 -8.81 21.31
C MET A 212 -21.80 -7.71 21.91
N LYS A 213 -21.41 -7.87 23.18
CA LYS A 213 -20.54 -6.91 23.86
C LYS A 213 -19.20 -6.75 23.13
N THR A 214 -18.60 -7.85 22.71
CA THR A 214 -17.33 -7.82 21.99
C THR A 214 -17.44 -7.11 20.64
N GLU A 215 -18.52 -7.34 19.86
CA GLU A 215 -18.77 -6.62 18.60
C GLU A 215 -19.01 -5.14 18.86
N TYR A 216 -19.87 -4.79 19.81
CA TYR A 216 -20.18 -3.41 20.20
C TYR A 216 -18.91 -2.62 20.59
N GLU A 217 -18.13 -3.14 21.53
CA GLU A 217 -16.92 -2.47 22.02
C GLU A 217 -15.84 -2.35 20.94
N THR A 218 -15.69 -3.39 20.12
CA THR A 218 -14.70 -3.39 19.04
C THR A 218 -15.06 -2.36 17.96
N GLU A 219 -16.30 -2.35 17.50
CA GLU A 219 -16.76 -1.39 16.50
C GLU A 219 -16.70 0.04 17.01
N LEU A 220 -17.21 0.29 18.23
CA LEU A 220 -17.15 1.59 18.87
C LEU A 220 -15.69 2.08 19.01
N SER A 221 -14.75 1.21 19.39
CA SER A 221 -13.35 1.59 19.58
C SER A 221 -12.65 1.97 18.28
N LEU A 222 -12.93 1.26 17.19
CA LEU A 222 -12.22 1.38 15.92
C LEU A 222 -12.79 2.46 15.00
N CYS A 223 -14.10 2.70 15.05
CA CYS A 223 -14.77 3.69 14.21
C CYS A 223 -14.33 5.12 14.55
N ARG A 224 -14.21 5.95 13.51
CA ARG A 224 -13.75 7.34 13.59
C ARG A 224 -14.57 8.26 12.69
N ALA A 225 -14.53 9.55 12.97
CA ALA A 225 -15.20 10.56 12.16
C ALA A 225 -14.66 10.58 10.72
N ASN A 226 -15.53 10.79 9.74
CA ASN A 226 -15.14 11.29 8.43
C ASN A 226 -14.80 12.78 8.54
N PRO A 227 -13.54 13.20 8.37
CA PRO A 227 -13.14 14.60 8.62
C PRO A 227 -13.88 15.60 7.73
N PHE A 228 -14.15 15.23 6.47
CA PHE A 228 -14.92 16.08 5.56
C PHE A 228 -16.37 16.26 6.04
N MET A 229 -17.02 15.17 6.40
CA MET A 229 -18.40 15.23 6.86
C MET A 229 -18.53 15.88 8.22
N LEU A 230 -17.55 15.78 9.09
CA LEU A 230 -17.54 16.50 10.35
C LEU A 230 -17.52 18.02 10.14
N GLU A 231 -16.77 18.49 9.14
CA GLU A 231 -16.75 19.90 8.76
C GLU A 231 -18.12 20.34 8.18
N VAL A 232 -18.69 19.56 7.26
CA VAL A 232 -20.02 19.79 6.68
C VAL A 232 -21.09 19.84 7.78
N TYR A 233 -21.11 18.85 8.65
CA TYR A 233 -22.06 18.71 9.75
C TYR A 233 -22.05 19.92 10.69
N LYS A 234 -20.85 20.35 11.13
CA LYS A 234 -20.69 21.54 11.98
C LYS A 234 -21.20 22.83 11.30
N LYS A 235 -20.97 22.97 9.98
CA LYS A 235 -21.45 24.12 9.21
C LYS A 235 -22.99 24.12 9.09
N VAL A 236 -23.62 22.96 8.92
CA VAL A 236 -25.07 22.81 8.87
C VAL A 236 -25.71 23.18 10.23
N LEU A 237 -25.15 22.68 11.32
CA LEU A 237 -25.61 23.03 12.68
C LEU A 237 -25.46 24.54 12.96
N ALA A 238 -24.32 25.13 12.60
CA ALA A 238 -24.07 26.56 12.80
C ALA A 238 -25.09 27.45 12.07
N LYS A 239 -25.72 26.94 11.00
CA LYS A 239 -26.82 27.63 10.27
C LYS A 239 -28.20 27.37 10.89
N GLY A 240 -28.30 26.75 12.05
CA GLY A 240 -29.54 26.55 12.81
C GLY A 240 -30.53 25.60 12.14
N LYS A 241 -30.08 24.65 11.33
CA LYS A 241 -30.94 23.64 10.69
C LYS A 241 -31.30 22.54 11.66
N THR A 242 -32.49 21.97 11.51
CA THR A 242 -32.85 20.73 12.18
C THR A 242 -32.05 19.58 11.55
N VAL A 243 -31.18 18.97 12.31
CA VAL A 243 -30.35 17.85 11.86
C VAL A 243 -30.87 16.55 12.46
N ILE A 244 -31.08 15.56 11.64
CA ILE A 244 -31.46 14.20 12.05
C ILE A 244 -30.48 13.17 11.49
N ILE A 245 -30.38 12.05 12.19
CA ILE A 245 -29.57 10.90 11.79
C ILE A 245 -30.49 9.78 11.30
N THR A 246 -30.20 9.19 10.16
CA THR A 246 -31.05 8.13 9.58
C THR A 246 -30.19 6.97 9.10
N THR A 247 -30.30 5.80 9.73
CA THR A 247 -29.39 4.67 9.45
C THR A 247 -30.12 3.31 9.45
N ASP A 248 -29.74 2.46 8.50
CA ASP A 248 -30.20 1.06 8.41
C ASP A 248 -29.15 0.15 9.06
N MET A 249 -29.29 -0.11 10.38
CA MET A 249 -28.33 -0.91 11.13
C MET A 249 -29.00 -1.72 12.24
N TYR A 250 -28.30 -2.76 12.67
CA TYR A 250 -28.72 -3.71 13.70
C TYR A 250 -28.23 -3.38 15.11
N MET A 251 -27.39 -2.37 15.27
CA MET A 251 -26.92 -1.88 16.58
C MET A 251 -28.01 -1.04 17.26
N PRO A 252 -28.09 -1.03 18.60
CA PRO A 252 -29.08 -0.23 19.33
C PRO A 252 -28.77 1.27 19.32
N GLU A 253 -29.75 2.12 19.65
CA GLU A 253 -29.63 3.59 19.64
C GLU A 253 -28.48 4.10 20.52
N GLU A 254 -28.27 3.46 21.67
CA GLU A 254 -27.19 3.82 22.60
C GLU A 254 -25.79 3.68 21.95
N PHE A 255 -25.63 2.71 21.06
CA PHE A 255 -24.38 2.57 20.29
C PHE A 255 -24.15 3.79 19.42
N PHE A 256 -25.17 4.23 18.68
CA PHE A 256 -25.04 5.38 17.79
C PHE A 256 -24.85 6.67 18.57
N THR A 257 -25.53 6.85 19.68
CA THR A 257 -25.34 8.00 20.57
C THR A 257 -23.89 8.07 21.06
N ALA A 258 -23.34 6.96 21.56
CA ALA A 258 -21.95 6.88 22.01
C ALA A 258 -20.95 7.09 20.86
N LEU A 259 -21.23 6.48 19.69
CA LEU A 259 -20.38 6.57 18.49
C LEU A 259 -20.31 8.00 17.94
N LEU A 260 -21.45 8.65 17.80
CA LEU A 260 -21.56 10.00 17.27
C LEU A 260 -20.92 11.01 18.24
N HIS A 261 -21.23 10.92 19.53
CA HIS A 261 -20.64 11.78 20.56
C HIS A 261 -19.11 11.65 20.61
N LYS A 262 -18.59 10.42 20.66
CA LYS A 262 -17.14 10.15 20.61
C LYS A 262 -16.45 10.84 19.42
N ASN A 263 -17.14 10.95 18.29
CA ASN A 263 -16.59 11.46 17.03
C ASN A 263 -16.96 12.93 16.76
N GLY A 264 -17.59 13.63 17.72
CA GLY A 264 -17.89 15.05 17.66
C GLY A 264 -19.09 15.43 16.80
N PHE A 265 -20.03 14.49 16.59
CA PHE A 265 -21.30 14.69 15.93
C PHE A 265 -22.42 14.87 16.97
N ASP A 266 -22.40 15.99 17.67
CA ASP A 266 -23.41 16.35 18.67
C ASP A 266 -24.44 17.35 18.09
N GLY A 267 -25.59 17.53 18.76
CA GLY A 267 -26.57 18.56 18.43
C GLY A 267 -27.57 18.17 17.34
N TYR A 268 -27.66 16.89 16.98
CA TYR A 268 -28.79 16.38 16.19
C TYR A 268 -30.06 16.29 17.09
N ASP A 269 -31.21 16.37 16.44
CA ASP A 269 -32.52 16.33 17.14
C ASP A 269 -32.91 14.89 17.47
N ARG A 270 -32.74 13.93 16.54
CA ARG A 270 -33.12 12.53 16.70
C ARG A 270 -32.35 11.59 15.79
N ILE A 271 -32.24 10.32 16.25
CA ILE A 271 -31.78 9.19 15.45
C ILE A 271 -33.00 8.39 14.97
N PHE A 272 -33.08 8.11 13.66
CA PHE A 272 -34.03 7.18 13.06
C PHE A 272 -33.29 5.91 12.69
N LEU A 273 -33.58 4.84 13.40
CA LEU A 273 -32.87 3.56 13.33
C LEU A 273 -33.79 2.46 12.82
N SER A 274 -33.40 1.77 11.77
CA SER A 274 -34.25 0.79 11.10
C SER A 274 -34.62 -0.41 11.97
N CYS A 275 -33.68 -0.95 12.75
CA CYS A 275 -33.93 -2.12 13.59
C CYS A 275 -34.92 -1.84 14.74
N GLU A 276 -35.00 -0.61 15.24
CA GLU A 276 -35.96 -0.21 16.26
C GLU A 276 -37.30 0.18 15.67
N SER A 277 -37.28 0.77 14.46
CA SER A 277 -38.51 1.18 13.76
C SER A 277 -39.21 0.02 13.03
N GLY A 278 -38.53 -1.13 12.87
CA GLY A 278 -39.05 -2.27 12.11
C GLY A 278 -39.19 -2.00 10.60
N CYS A 279 -38.66 -0.88 10.13
CA CYS A 279 -38.68 -0.44 8.73
C CYS A 279 -37.39 0.32 8.38
N GLY A 280 -36.96 0.27 7.12
CA GLY A 280 -35.68 0.80 6.69
C GLY A 280 -35.78 1.91 5.64
N LYS A 281 -34.60 2.48 5.33
CA LYS A 281 -34.41 3.34 4.16
C LYS A 281 -34.60 2.55 2.86
N SER A 282 -34.24 1.27 2.90
CA SER A 282 -34.27 0.37 1.74
C SER A 282 -35.69 0.12 1.21
N ASP A 283 -36.73 0.19 2.05
CA ASP A 283 -38.13 0.09 1.67
C ASP A 283 -38.85 1.45 1.68
N GLY A 284 -38.17 2.51 2.10
CA GLY A 284 -38.63 3.89 2.10
C GLY A 284 -39.51 4.29 3.31
N ARG A 285 -40.00 3.33 4.10
CA ARG A 285 -40.92 3.62 5.22
C ARG A 285 -40.29 4.48 6.32
N LEU A 286 -38.99 4.40 6.48
CA LEU A 286 -38.27 5.23 7.43
C LEU A 286 -38.37 6.74 7.05
N TYR A 287 -38.36 7.07 5.77
CA TYR A 287 -38.56 8.43 5.26
C TYR A 287 -39.99 8.93 5.48
N GLU A 288 -40.98 8.06 5.36
CA GLU A 288 -42.38 8.38 5.69
C GLU A 288 -42.54 8.74 7.16
N MET A 289 -41.97 7.91 8.06
CA MET A 289 -41.95 8.19 9.51
C MET A 289 -41.36 9.56 9.84
N ILE A 290 -40.23 9.91 9.21
CA ILE A 290 -39.61 11.23 9.41
C ILE A 290 -40.59 12.35 9.03
N LYS A 291 -41.27 12.23 7.88
CA LYS A 291 -42.21 13.24 7.40
C LYS A 291 -43.47 13.32 8.29
N GLU A 292 -43.93 12.21 8.84
CA GLU A 292 -45.05 12.20 9.80
C GLU A 292 -44.67 12.93 11.08
N GLN A 293 -43.44 12.78 11.56
CA GLN A 293 -42.96 13.42 12.77
C GLN A 293 -42.69 14.91 12.63
N TYR A 294 -42.05 15.34 11.53
CA TYR A 294 -41.62 16.73 11.36
C TYR A 294 -42.57 17.60 10.53
N GLY A 295 -43.55 16.98 9.85
CA GLY A 295 -44.55 17.67 9.02
C GLY A 295 -44.31 17.51 7.53
N LYS A 296 -45.36 17.14 6.78
CA LYS A 296 -45.31 16.82 5.36
C LYS A 296 -44.99 18.03 4.47
N GLU A 297 -45.20 19.26 4.98
CA GLU A 297 -44.95 20.52 4.28
C GLU A 297 -43.50 20.99 4.35
N LYS A 298 -42.69 20.44 5.24
CA LYS A 298 -41.26 20.80 5.32
C LYS A 298 -40.46 20.28 4.13
N ARG A 299 -39.36 20.97 3.84
CA ARG A 299 -38.38 20.55 2.84
C ARG A 299 -37.34 19.67 3.51
N TYR A 300 -37.12 18.51 2.94
CA TYR A 300 -36.17 17.50 3.44
C TYR A 300 -35.03 17.31 2.47
N ILE A 301 -33.83 17.09 3.00
CA ILE A 301 -32.67 16.69 2.22
C ILE A 301 -31.94 15.57 2.97
N HIS A 302 -31.53 14.53 2.25
CA HIS A 302 -30.75 13.41 2.79
C HIS A 302 -29.40 13.29 2.08
N ILE A 303 -28.33 13.02 2.86
CA ILE A 303 -27.00 12.75 2.33
C ILE A 303 -26.55 11.38 2.78
N GLY A 304 -26.08 10.55 1.83
CA GLY A 304 -25.60 9.19 2.10
C GLY A 304 -24.89 8.56 0.90
N ASP A 305 -24.32 7.37 1.11
CA ASP A 305 -23.46 6.69 0.14
C ASP A 305 -24.17 5.63 -0.71
N ASN A 306 -25.35 5.19 -0.30
CA ASN A 306 -26.07 4.12 -0.98
C ASN A 306 -27.06 4.65 -2.02
N ARG A 307 -26.78 4.40 -3.31
CA ARG A 307 -27.62 4.88 -4.41
C ARG A 307 -29.08 4.40 -4.35
N HIS A 308 -29.34 3.24 -3.75
CA HIS A 308 -30.69 2.70 -3.65
C HIS A 308 -31.44 3.27 -2.44
N SER A 309 -30.90 3.06 -1.24
CA SER A 309 -31.55 3.45 0.02
C SER A 309 -31.50 4.96 0.25
N ASP A 310 -30.33 5.60 0.07
CA ASP A 310 -30.17 7.01 0.44
C ASP A 310 -30.54 7.99 -0.69
N ILE A 311 -30.54 7.53 -1.93
CA ILE A 311 -30.85 8.40 -3.07
C ILE A 311 -32.21 8.03 -3.65
N SER A 312 -32.32 6.91 -4.36
CA SER A 312 -33.53 6.61 -5.13
C SER A 312 -34.78 6.46 -4.27
N ASN A 313 -34.70 5.86 -3.08
CA ASN A 313 -35.85 5.72 -2.19
C ASN A 313 -36.16 7.01 -1.45
N ALA A 314 -35.17 7.77 -1.00
CA ALA A 314 -35.39 9.08 -0.39
C ALA A 314 -36.12 10.03 -1.36
N GLU A 315 -35.72 10.05 -2.64
CA GLU A 315 -36.36 10.86 -3.69
C GLU A 315 -37.83 10.45 -3.94
N LYS A 316 -38.13 9.14 -3.97
CA LYS A 316 -39.51 8.64 -4.12
C LYS A 316 -40.40 9.10 -2.99
N HIS A 317 -39.84 9.31 -1.78
CA HIS A 317 -40.56 9.79 -0.59
C HIS A 317 -40.46 11.32 -0.40
N GLY A 318 -39.99 12.07 -1.44
CA GLY A 318 -40.02 13.52 -1.51
C GLY A 318 -38.89 14.21 -0.76
N PHE A 319 -37.78 13.54 -0.51
CA PHE A 319 -36.54 14.15 -0.07
C PHE A 319 -35.75 14.65 -1.28
N LYS A 320 -35.05 15.77 -1.15
CA LYS A 320 -33.89 16.04 -1.99
C LYS A 320 -32.73 15.17 -1.51
N THR A 321 -31.79 14.86 -2.38
CA THR A 321 -30.67 13.97 -2.04
C THR A 321 -29.33 14.55 -2.43
N VAL A 322 -28.29 14.19 -1.69
CA VAL A 322 -26.89 14.44 -2.02
C VAL A 322 -26.16 13.09 -1.96
N TYR A 323 -25.70 12.62 -3.10
CA TYR A 323 -24.92 11.39 -3.14
C TYR A 323 -23.48 11.66 -2.68
N TYR A 324 -23.06 11.00 -1.61
CA TYR A 324 -21.69 10.98 -1.12
C TYR A 324 -21.06 9.61 -1.40
N PRO A 325 -20.18 9.48 -2.40
CA PRO A 325 -19.63 8.18 -2.79
C PRO A 325 -18.84 7.53 -1.65
N ASN A 326 -19.06 6.25 -1.40
CA ASN A 326 -18.22 5.47 -0.50
C ASN A 326 -16.78 5.48 -0.98
N ILE A 327 -15.87 6.03 -0.16
CA ILE A 327 -14.46 6.23 -0.52
C ILE A 327 -13.73 4.92 -0.82
N ASN A 328 -14.11 3.82 -0.16
CA ASN A 328 -13.49 2.51 -0.36
C ASN A 328 -13.92 1.85 -1.69
N ASN A 329 -15.03 2.28 -2.27
CA ASN A 329 -15.46 1.84 -3.59
C ASN A 329 -14.87 2.70 -4.71
N PHE A 330 -14.54 3.95 -4.41
CA PHE A 330 -14.06 4.93 -5.39
C PHE A 330 -12.61 4.71 -5.80
N ALA A 331 -11.73 4.36 -4.86
CA ALA A 331 -10.27 4.31 -5.04
C ALA A 331 -9.73 2.92 -5.34
N ARG A 332 -10.46 2.10 -6.09
CA ARG A 332 -10.03 0.71 -6.42
C ARG A 332 -8.73 0.64 -7.22
N ASP A 333 -8.34 1.70 -7.92
CA ASP A 333 -7.23 1.68 -8.89
C ASP A 333 -5.85 1.65 -8.23
N PHE A 334 -5.72 2.04 -6.95
CA PHE A 334 -4.46 2.01 -6.20
C PHE A 334 -4.40 0.93 -5.10
N ARG A 335 -5.39 0.05 -5.04
CA ARG A 335 -5.40 -1.00 -4.05
C ARG A 335 -4.35 -2.05 -4.40
N PRO A 336 -3.29 -2.24 -3.60
CA PRO A 336 -2.30 -3.28 -3.86
C PRO A 336 -2.95 -4.65 -3.69
N HIS A 337 -3.15 -5.37 -4.77
CA HIS A 337 -3.76 -6.70 -4.75
C HIS A 337 -2.90 -7.75 -4.04
N ASP A 338 -1.61 -7.47 -3.87
CA ASP A 338 -0.63 -8.40 -3.32
C ASP A 338 -0.47 -8.28 -1.80
N MET A 339 -1.20 -7.37 -1.14
CA MET A 339 -1.16 -7.25 0.32
C MET A 339 -2.00 -8.33 1.02
N SER A 340 -1.60 -8.69 2.23
CA SER A 340 -2.39 -9.54 3.12
C SER A 340 -3.75 -8.90 3.44
N TYR A 341 -4.75 -9.73 3.74
CA TYR A 341 -6.14 -9.26 3.84
C TYR A 341 -6.35 -8.14 4.85
N ILE A 342 -5.86 -8.31 6.10
CA ILE A 342 -6.12 -7.36 7.17
C ILE A 342 -5.25 -6.11 7.01
N ILE A 343 -3.94 -6.28 6.83
CA ILE A 343 -3.01 -5.16 6.65
C ILE A 343 -3.39 -4.35 5.40
N GLY A 344 -3.69 -5.03 4.28
CA GLY A 344 -4.11 -4.37 3.05
C GLY A 344 -5.47 -3.66 3.18
N SER A 345 -6.39 -4.18 4.01
CA SER A 345 -7.66 -3.53 4.29
C SER A 345 -7.48 -2.25 5.10
N VAL A 346 -6.65 -2.30 6.15
CA VAL A 346 -6.30 -1.11 6.97
C VAL A 346 -5.56 -0.08 6.14
N TYR A 347 -4.51 -0.50 5.42
CA TYR A 347 -3.75 0.38 4.53
C TYR A 347 -4.67 1.12 3.54
N SER A 348 -5.55 0.37 2.84
CA SER A 348 -6.44 0.96 1.85
C SER A 348 -7.42 1.96 2.46
N ALA A 349 -7.98 1.65 3.63
CA ALA A 349 -8.90 2.56 4.33
C ALA A 349 -8.19 3.87 4.73
N LEU A 350 -6.96 3.79 5.26
CA LEU A 350 -6.18 4.96 5.65
C LEU A 350 -5.82 5.85 4.46
N VAL A 351 -5.35 5.23 3.37
CA VAL A 351 -5.02 5.96 2.13
C VAL A 351 -6.27 6.63 1.55
N ASN A 352 -7.40 5.91 1.48
CA ASN A 352 -8.64 6.47 0.96
C ASN A 352 -9.16 7.63 1.82
N GLU A 353 -9.12 7.50 3.15
CA GLU A 353 -9.48 8.59 4.05
C GLU A 353 -8.58 9.80 3.85
N ARG A 354 -7.24 9.61 3.80
CA ARG A 354 -6.30 10.72 3.63
C ARG A 354 -6.56 11.49 2.33
N LEU A 355 -6.76 10.77 1.22
CA LEU A 355 -6.90 11.37 -0.10
C LEU A 355 -8.29 11.97 -0.34
N TYR A 356 -9.34 11.37 0.22
CA TYR A 356 -10.71 11.71 -0.13
C TYR A 356 -11.50 12.40 1.00
N CYS A 357 -11.05 12.34 2.24
CA CYS A 357 -11.77 12.94 3.37
C CYS A 357 -11.00 14.07 4.06
N ARG A 358 -9.72 14.29 3.73
CA ARG A 358 -8.92 15.40 4.27
C ARG A 358 -8.65 16.45 3.19
N LYS A 359 -7.99 17.54 3.56
CA LYS A 359 -7.59 18.59 2.61
C LYS A 359 -6.65 18.02 1.54
N PRO A 360 -6.72 18.54 0.29
CA PRO A 360 -5.82 18.16 -0.78
C PRO A 360 -4.35 18.31 -0.37
N CYS A 361 -3.50 17.45 -0.90
CA CYS A 361 -2.06 17.47 -0.66
C CYS A 361 -1.30 17.45 -2.00
N SER A 362 0.00 17.72 -1.95
CA SER A 362 0.87 17.62 -3.13
C SER A 362 1.05 16.15 -3.54
N ALA A 363 1.33 15.92 -4.82
CA ALA A 363 1.61 14.57 -5.33
C ALA A 363 2.84 13.94 -4.66
N ILE A 364 3.82 14.75 -4.27
CA ILE A 364 5.03 14.33 -3.56
C ILE A 364 4.68 13.83 -2.15
N TYR A 365 3.87 14.58 -1.40
CA TYR A 365 3.37 14.14 -0.10
C TYR A 365 2.53 12.87 -0.22
N GLU A 366 1.64 12.81 -1.22
CA GLU A 366 0.82 11.62 -1.50
C GLU A 366 1.69 10.40 -1.74
N TYR A 367 2.79 10.54 -2.49
CA TYR A 367 3.75 9.48 -2.73
C TYR A 367 4.37 8.95 -1.41
N GLY A 368 4.84 9.85 -0.53
CA GLY A 368 5.33 9.49 0.79
C GLY A 368 4.28 8.77 1.63
N TYR A 369 3.06 9.29 1.68
CA TYR A 369 1.96 8.69 2.44
C TYR A 369 1.60 7.29 1.93
N LYS A 370 1.46 7.11 0.61
CA LYS A 370 1.04 5.84 -0.01
C LYS A 370 2.14 4.79 -0.04
N CYS A 371 3.36 5.18 -0.42
CA CYS A 371 4.43 4.22 -0.68
C CYS A 371 5.43 4.12 0.46
N GLY A 372 5.77 5.26 1.09
CA GLY A 372 6.84 5.32 2.07
C GLY A 372 6.40 4.94 3.47
N GLY A 373 5.26 5.44 3.96
CA GLY A 373 4.89 5.29 5.37
C GLY A 373 4.84 3.84 5.85
N ILE A 374 4.14 2.96 5.12
CA ILE A 374 4.08 1.53 5.47
C ILE A 374 5.42 0.83 5.31
N LEU A 375 6.24 1.25 4.33
CA LEU A 375 7.56 0.71 4.09
C LEU A 375 8.51 1.04 5.24
N VAL A 376 8.60 2.31 5.63
CA VAL A 376 9.45 2.79 6.74
C VAL A 376 9.03 2.13 8.06
N LEU A 377 7.73 2.09 8.36
CA LEU A 377 7.23 1.48 9.60
C LEU A 377 7.55 -0.02 9.67
N GLY A 378 7.26 -0.75 8.60
CA GLY A 378 7.52 -2.19 8.55
C GLY A 378 9.01 -2.51 8.59
N TYR A 379 9.84 -1.70 7.92
CA TYR A 379 11.28 -1.89 7.94
C TYR A 379 11.87 -1.59 9.33
N CYS A 380 11.42 -0.54 10.02
CA CYS A 380 11.82 -0.29 11.42
C CYS A 380 11.48 -1.47 12.34
N ASN A 381 10.30 -2.07 12.19
CA ASN A 381 9.94 -3.25 12.96
C ASN A 381 10.83 -4.47 12.64
N PHE A 382 11.15 -4.70 11.36
CA PHE A 382 12.09 -5.74 10.94
C PHE A 382 13.50 -5.52 11.52
N ILE A 383 14.01 -4.29 11.49
CA ILE A 383 15.29 -3.90 12.10
C ILE A 383 15.29 -4.22 13.59
N TYR A 384 14.22 -3.83 14.30
CA TYR A 384 14.09 -4.09 15.74
C TYR A 384 14.09 -5.59 16.06
N LYS A 385 13.28 -6.39 15.37
CA LYS A 385 13.22 -7.85 15.55
C LYS A 385 14.58 -8.51 15.25
N THR A 386 15.24 -8.05 14.19
CA THR A 386 16.58 -8.54 13.83
C THR A 386 17.59 -8.19 14.91
N ALA A 387 17.59 -6.97 15.41
CA ALA A 387 18.50 -6.53 16.48
C ALA A 387 18.30 -7.38 17.74
N LYS A 388 17.07 -7.66 18.14
CA LYS A 388 16.77 -8.50 19.30
C LYS A 388 17.19 -9.96 19.06
N SER A 389 16.86 -10.54 17.93
CA SER A 389 17.16 -11.98 17.64
C SER A 389 18.65 -12.26 17.47
N LYS A 390 19.44 -11.27 17.02
CA LYS A 390 20.88 -11.36 16.78
C LYS A 390 21.71 -10.80 17.94
N ASN A 391 21.10 -10.38 19.05
CA ASN A 391 21.77 -9.77 20.21
C ASN A 391 22.69 -8.60 19.80
N ILE A 392 22.15 -7.66 19.04
CA ILE A 392 22.88 -6.48 18.55
C ILE A 392 23.10 -5.48 19.67
N ASP A 393 24.33 -4.99 19.82
CA ASP A 393 24.71 -3.99 20.82
C ASP A 393 24.38 -2.57 20.34
N LYS A 394 24.55 -2.30 19.04
CA LYS A 394 24.30 -0.97 18.44
C LYS A 394 23.88 -1.10 16.97
N ILE A 395 22.93 -0.26 16.56
CA ILE A 395 22.46 -0.15 15.18
C ILE A 395 23.07 1.08 14.51
N LEU A 396 23.64 0.90 13.33
CA LEU A 396 24.29 1.92 12.52
C LEU A 396 23.43 2.25 11.30
N PHE A 397 22.76 3.38 11.30
CA PHE A 397 21.99 3.86 10.15
C PHE A 397 22.92 4.63 9.21
N PHE A 398 23.13 4.14 8.00
CA PHE A 398 24.00 4.79 7.03
C PHE A 398 23.40 6.11 6.54
N ALA A 399 24.28 7.11 6.37
CA ALA A 399 23.88 8.44 5.95
C ALA A 399 23.14 8.43 4.61
N ARG A 400 22.17 9.32 4.49
CA ARG A 400 21.09 9.46 3.54
C ARG A 400 20.01 8.41 3.77
N ASP A 401 20.21 7.17 3.37
CA ASP A 401 19.18 6.12 3.39
C ASP A 401 18.69 5.75 4.80
N GLY A 402 19.52 5.98 5.81
CA GLY A 402 19.17 5.75 7.20
C GLY A 402 18.48 6.93 7.92
N TYR A 403 18.28 8.08 7.27
CA TYR A 403 17.83 9.30 7.94
C TYR A 403 16.43 9.17 8.53
N ILE A 404 15.44 8.94 7.68
CA ILE A 404 14.04 8.78 8.12
C ILE A 404 13.86 7.51 8.97
N LEU A 405 14.57 6.43 8.61
CA LEU A 405 14.54 5.19 9.36
C LEU A 405 15.00 5.39 10.80
N LYS A 406 16.13 6.07 11.03
CA LYS A 406 16.60 6.37 12.39
C LYS A 406 15.62 7.23 13.14
N LYS A 407 15.11 8.30 12.53
CA LYS A 407 14.14 9.22 13.14
C LYS A 407 12.89 8.45 13.64
N ILE A 408 12.34 7.58 12.82
CA ILE A 408 11.16 6.77 13.17
C ILE A 408 11.53 5.66 14.16
N PHE A 409 12.66 4.98 13.93
CA PHE A 409 13.13 3.91 14.80
C PHE A 409 13.36 4.37 16.24
N ASP A 410 14.06 5.48 16.44
CA ASP A 410 14.35 6.05 17.78
C ASP A 410 13.05 6.45 18.52
N ARG A 411 12.05 6.92 17.76
CA ARG A 411 10.71 7.21 18.32
C ARG A 411 9.98 5.95 18.77
N LEU A 412 10.09 4.85 18.00
CA LEU A 412 9.38 3.60 18.30
C LEU A 412 10.10 2.73 19.34
N TYR A 413 11.42 2.78 19.36
CA TYR A 413 12.27 1.89 20.17
C TYR A 413 13.38 2.66 20.90
N PRO A 414 13.03 3.58 21.83
CA PRO A 414 13.97 4.51 22.45
C PRO A 414 15.04 3.82 23.30
N ASP A 415 14.83 2.58 23.71
CA ASP A 415 15.79 1.82 24.55
C ASP A 415 16.89 1.13 23.74
N VAL A 416 16.86 1.19 22.41
CA VAL A 416 17.86 0.58 21.54
C VAL A 416 18.93 1.59 21.17
N LYS A 417 20.20 1.23 21.34
CA LYS A 417 21.32 2.11 20.97
C LYS A 417 21.43 2.22 19.45
N THR A 418 21.36 3.43 18.94
CA THR A 418 21.46 3.74 17.53
C THR A 418 22.50 4.82 17.25
N GLU A 419 23.07 4.82 16.05
CA GLU A 419 23.97 5.87 15.58
C GLU A 419 23.66 6.19 14.11
N TYR A 420 23.72 7.49 13.75
CA TYR A 420 23.66 7.91 12.34
C TYR A 420 25.08 8.04 11.83
N VAL A 421 25.45 7.19 10.87
CA VAL A 421 26.83 6.99 10.47
C VAL A 421 27.08 7.58 9.09
N TYR A 422 28.03 8.51 9.00
CA TYR A 422 28.51 9.05 7.74
C TYR A 422 29.37 8.04 7.01
N TRP A 423 28.72 7.27 6.14
CA TRP A 423 29.32 6.21 5.34
C TRP A 423 28.68 6.21 3.95
N SER A 424 29.46 6.35 2.90
CA SER A 424 29.00 6.39 1.53
C SER A 424 29.70 5.35 0.69
N ARG A 425 29.08 4.97 -0.42
CA ARG A 425 29.68 4.03 -1.40
C ARG A 425 31.03 4.52 -1.95
N THR A 426 31.19 5.83 -2.12
CA THR A 426 32.44 6.45 -2.59
C THR A 426 33.53 6.36 -1.52
N ALA A 427 33.24 6.74 -0.28
CA ALA A 427 34.19 6.62 0.81
C ALA A 427 34.58 5.17 1.09
N ALA A 428 33.61 4.25 1.06
CA ALA A 428 33.83 2.82 1.22
C ALA A 428 34.78 2.26 0.15
N ALA A 429 34.55 2.61 -1.12
CA ALA A 429 35.40 2.14 -2.22
C ALA A 429 36.83 2.67 -2.10
N LYS A 430 37.04 3.94 -1.73
CA LYS A 430 38.39 4.51 -1.51
C LYS A 430 39.09 3.82 -0.36
N LEU A 431 38.45 3.67 0.80
CA LEU A 431 39.03 3.05 1.99
C LEU A 431 39.24 1.53 1.86
N CYS A 432 38.58 0.89 0.91
CA CYS A 432 38.72 -0.56 0.66
C CYS A 432 39.39 -0.87 -0.69
N ALA A 433 40.08 0.09 -1.31
CA ALA A 433 40.67 -0.05 -2.63
C ALA A 433 41.62 -1.24 -2.77
N ASP A 434 42.39 -1.56 -1.71
CA ASP A 434 43.31 -2.70 -1.66
C ASP A 434 42.64 -4.01 -1.21
N ILE A 435 41.50 -3.93 -0.53
CA ILE A 435 40.73 -5.12 -0.13
C ILE A 435 39.86 -5.61 -1.31
N PHE A 436 39.27 -4.65 -2.04
CA PHE A 436 38.37 -4.89 -3.17
C PHE A 436 38.82 -4.10 -4.43
N PRO A 437 40.01 -4.35 -4.96
CA PRO A 437 40.56 -3.58 -6.09
C PRO A 437 39.68 -3.70 -7.34
N PHE A 438 39.05 -4.84 -7.55
CA PHE A 438 38.16 -5.04 -8.70
C PHE A 438 36.91 -4.12 -8.59
N ASP A 439 36.25 -4.05 -7.43
CA ASP A 439 35.11 -3.16 -7.24
C ASP A 439 35.51 -1.68 -7.33
N TYR A 440 36.70 -1.32 -6.85
CA TYR A 440 37.27 0.01 -6.96
C TYR A 440 37.40 0.45 -8.42
N VAL A 441 38.05 -0.39 -9.25
CA VAL A 441 38.25 -0.15 -10.70
C VAL A 441 36.90 -0.11 -11.41
N ARG A 442 36.02 -1.02 -11.12
CA ARG A 442 34.68 -1.07 -11.71
C ARG A 442 33.90 0.23 -11.45
N ARG A 443 33.85 0.70 -10.21
CA ARG A 443 33.08 1.90 -9.83
C ARG A 443 33.65 3.17 -10.45
N PHE A 444 34.95 3.37 -10.38
CA PHE A 444 35.53 4.61 -10.82
C PHE A 444 35.84 4.65 -12.32
N ILE A 445 36.03 3.51 -12.96
CA ILE A 445 36.48 3.44 -14.35
C ILE A 445 35.45 2.75 -15.24
N GLU A 446 35.13 1.46 -15.02
CA GLU A 446 34.30 0.69 -15.94
C GLU A 446 32.91 1.28 -16.14
N GLN A 447 32.27 1.70 -15.08
CA GLN A 447 30.91 2.32 -15.11
C GLN A 447 30.89 3.66 -15.87
N LYS A 448 32.02 4.28 -16.09
CA LYS A 448 32.16 5.55 -16.84
C LYS A 448 32.54 5.36 -18.32
N THR A 449 32.85 4.11 -18.73
CA THR A 449 33.22 3.80 -20.10
C THR A 449 32.10 4.11 -21.07
N GLY A 450 32.44 4.79 -22.17
CA GLY A 450 31.46 5.17 -23.20
C GLY A 450 30.52 6.31 -22.82
N ARG A 451 30.72 6.97 -21.66
CA ARG A 451 29.93 8.09 -21.19
C ARG A 451 30.57 9.45 -21.32
N ASN A 452 31.62 9.57 -22.17
CA ASN A 452 32.37 10.80 -22.44
C ASN A 452 33.02 11.43 -21.19
N TYR A 453 33.56 10.61 -20.27
CA TYR A 453 34.40 11.08 -19.18
C TYR A 453 35.83 11.16 -19.60
N THR A 454 36.53 12.27 -19.30
CA THR A 454 37.97 12.40 -19.43
C THR A 454 38.71 11.70 -18.30
N PHE A 455 39.97 11.35 -18.49
CA PHE A 455 40.79 10.77 -17.42
C PHE A 455 40.91 11.73 -16.23
N GLU A 456 41.00 13.05 -16.49
CA GLU A 456 41.03 14.04 -15.39
C GLU A 456 39.76 14.01 -14.52
N GLU A 457 38.58 13.96 -15.13
CA GLU A 457 37.32 13.85 -14.40
C GLU A 457 37.23 12.56 -13.57
N ILE A 458 37.71 11.44 -14.14
CA ILE A 458 37.69 10.13 -13.45
C ILE A 458 38.66 10.16 -12.27
N PHE A 459 39.87 10.58 -12.46
CA PHE A 459 40.88 10.60 -11.40
C PHE A 459 40.61 11.67 -10.33
N SER A 460 40.05 12.81 -10.72
CA SER A 460 39.57 13.81 -9.78
C SER A 460 38.47 13.24 -8.83
N ALA A 461 37.54 12.44 -9.34
CA ALA A 461 36.55 11.75 -8.53
C ALA A 461 37.18 10.72 -7.56
N MET A 462 38.34 10.18 -7.92
CA MET A 462 39.18 9.34 -7.06
C MET A 462 40.03 10.16 -6.07
N GLU A 463 40.01 11.49 -6.12
CA GLU A 463 40.94 12.40 -5.42
C GLU A 463 42.42 12.10 -5.75
N LEU A 464 42.69 11.76 -7.00
CA LEU A 464 44.01 11.43 -7.56
C LEU A 464 44.31 12.27 -8.80
N SER A 465 45.59 12.33 -9.21
CA SER A 465 45.99 12.93 -10.49
C SER A 465 46.26 11.85 -11.52
N CYS A 466 45.60 11.91 -12.69
CA CYS A 466 45.86 10.96 -13.77
C CYS A 466 47.31 11.02 -14.31
N LYS A 467 48.03 12.13 -14.10
CA LYS A 467 49.42 12.28 -14.47
C LYS A 467 50.33 11.34 -13.69
N ASP A 468 50.03 11.04 -12.46
CA ASP A 468 50.81 10.11 -11.62
C ASP A 468 50.73 8.67 -12.12
N PHE A 469 49.78 8.41 -13.03
CA PHE A 469 49.56 7.12 -13.70
C PHE A 469 50.01 7.14 -15.15
N SER A 470 50.74 8.19 -15.59
CA SER A 470 51.19 8.37 -16.96
C SER A 470 50.02 8.41 -17.99
N LEU A 471 48.89 8.97 -17.59
CA LEU A 471 47.70 9.14 -18.40
C LEU A 471 47.48 10.60 -18.79
N MET A 472 46.96 10.83 -20.01
CA MET A 472 46.74 12.19 -20.53
C MET A 472 45.41 12.76 -20.02
N PRO A 473 45.38 13.91 -19.30
CA PRO A 473 44.19 14.45 -18.67
C PRO A 473 42.97 14.58 -19.59
N GLY A 474 43.17 15.13 -20.80
CA GLY A 474 42.08 15.38 -21.75
C GLY A 474 41.61 14.16 -22.56
N GLU A 475 42.23 13.00 -22.38
CA GLU A 475 41.82 11.78 -23.10
C GLU A 475 40.50 11.23 -22.54
N ILE A 476 39.57 10.90 -23.44
CA ILE A 476 38.25 10.35 -23.07
C ILE A 476 38.36 8.83 -22.88
N LEU A 477 37.72 8.32 -21.83
CA LEU A 477 37.62 6.88 -21.58
C LEU A 477 36.70 6.21 -22.62
N THR A 478 37.23 5.23 -23.31
CA THR A 478 36.53 4.43 -24.33
C THR A 478 36.81 2.95 -24.14
N ASN A 479 36.06 2.06 -24.79
CA ASN A 479 36.38 0.64 -24.80
C ASN A 479 37.79 0.32 -25.32
N GLY A 480 38.36 1.17 -26.22
CA GLY A 480 39.65 0.96 -26.79
C GLY A 480 40.84 1.22 -25.87
N ASN A 481 40.66 2.11 -24.87
CA ASN A 481 41.72 2.46 -23.92
C ASN A 481 41.43 1.99 -22.48
N LEU A 482 40.26 1.34 -22.24
CA LEU A 482 39.82 0.88 -20.91
C LEU A 482 40.88 -0.01 -20.22
N HIS A 483 41.39 -1.04 -20.93
CA HIS A 483 42.38 -1.96 -20.38
C HIS A 483 43.67 -1.24 -19.91
N ARG A 484 44.15 -0.26 -20.67
CA ARG A 484 45.32 0.54 -20.29
C ARG A 484 45.09 1.30 -18.96
N VAL A 485 43.90 1.87 -18.77
CA VAL A 485 43.53 2.59 -17.52
C VAL A 485 43.36 1.64 -16.36
N GLN A 486 42.72 0.49 -16.57
CA GLN A 486 42.58 -0.55 -15.58
C GLN A 486 43.94 -1.07 -15.08
N GLU A 487 44.85 -1.40 -16.00
CA GLU A 487 46.24 -1.83 -15.68
C GLU A 487 46.99 -0.75 -14.91
N ALA A 488 46.91 0.52 -15.34
CA ALA A 488 47.54 1.61 -14.65
C ALA A 488 47.07 1.73 -13.20
N VAL A 489 45.78 1.48 -12.91
CA VAL A 489 45.24 1.51 -11.54
C VAL A 489 45.62 0.26 -10.76
N TYR A 490 45.46 -0.95 -11.33
CA TYR A 490 45.80 -2.20 -10.63
C TYR A 490 47.27 -2.26 -10.20
N ASN A 491 48.18 -1.82 -11.08
CA ASN A 491 49.62 -1.83 -10.80
C ASN A 491 50.03 -0.78 -9.77
N ASN A 492 49.14 0.19 -9.45
CA ASN A 492 49.43 1.29 -8.53
C ASN A 492 48.53 1.28 -7.29
N ILE A 493 47.87 0.20 -6.95
CA ILE A 493 47.03 0.09 -5.72
C ILE A 493 47.82 0.50 -4.46
N PRO A 494 49.07 0.08 -4.21
CA PRO A 494 49.83 0.55 -3.06
C PRO A 494 50.04 2.06 -3.03
N HIS A 495 50.26 2.69 -4.17
CA HIS A 495 50.36 4.16 -4.29
C HIS A 495 49.01 4.82 -3.96
N ILE A 496 47.92 4.32 -4.55
CA ILE A 496 46.56 4.82 -4.31
C ILE A 496 46.24 4.78 -2.82
N THR A 497 46.49 3.67 -2.14
CA THR A 497 46.23 3.56 -0.68
C THR A 497 47.11 4.51 0.13
N SER A 498 48.36 4.80 -0.31
CA SER A 498 49.17 5.79 0.36
C SER A 498 48.63 7.22 0.22
N CYS A 499 47.99 7.54 -0.90
CA CYS A 499 47.30 8.83 -1.08
C CYS A 499 46.08 8.99 -0.13
N TYR A 500 45.48 7.90 0.32
CA TYR A 500 44.36 7.90 1.24
C TYR A 500 44.76 7.77 2.73
N ALA A 501 46.05 7.90 3.08
CA ALA A 501 46.52 7.68 4.45
C ALA A 501 45.81 8.53 5.51
N ASP A 502 45.59 9.83 5.26
CA ASP A 502 44.89 10.72 6.18
C ASP A 502 43.39 10.34 6.28
N MET A 503 42.77 9.94 5.19
CA MET A 503 41.40 9.43 5.16
C MET A 503 41.25 8.17 6.02
N TYR A 504 42.23 7.24 5.94
CA TYR A 504 42.26 6.03 6.80
C TYR A 504 42.33 6.38 8.27
N LYS A 505 43.24 7.27 8.65
CA LYS A 505 43.44 7.71 10.05
C LYS A 505 42.16 8.35 10.61
N SER A 506 41.54 9.24 9.84
CA SER A 506 40.31 9.90 10.24
C SER A 506 39.13 8.93 10.34
N ALA A 507 38.99 8.01 9.37
CA ALA A 507 37.98 6.96 9.42
C ALA A 507 38.18 6.02 10.63
N GLU A 508 39.42 5.64 10.92
CA GLU A 508 39.73 4.79 12.08
C GLU A 508 39.32 5.45 13.40
N MET A 509 39.67 6.72 13.58
CA MET A 509 39.25 7.49 14.75
C MET A 509 37.74 7.58 14.89
N TYR A 510 37.06 7.87 13.78
CA TYR A 510 35.60 7.98 13.72
C TYR A 510 34.93 6.65 14.10
N PHE A 511 35.33 5.55 13.49
CA PHE A 511 34.72 4.25 13.76
C PHE A 511 35.09 3.67 15.13
N LYS A 512 36.31 3.89 15.65
CA LYS A 512 36.67 3.54 17.04
C LYS A 512 35.71 4.16 18.05
N LYS A 513 35.39 5.45 17.88
CA LYS A 513 34.44 6.15 18.74
C LYS A 513 33.02 5.57 18.61
N ILE A 514 32.54 5.33 17.40
CA ILE A 514 31.20 4.82 17.15
C ILE A 514 31.01 3.40 17.67
N THR A 515 32.02 2.53 17.51
CA THR A 515 31.92 1.11 17.88
C THR A 515 32.31 0.85 19.33
N GLU A 516 32.74 1.86 20.07
CA GLU A 516 33.18 1.71 21.46
C GLU A 516 32.18 0.94 22.32
N GLY A 517 32.64 -0.10 23.00
CA GLY A 517 31.83 -0.97 23.85
C GLY A 517 30.84 -1.87 23.14
N SER A 518 30.91 -1.99 21.81
CA SER A 518 30.02 -2.83 21.00
C SER A 518 30.79 -3.94 20.30
N LYS A 519 30.24 -5.16 20.31
CA LYS A 519 30.77 -6.31 19.59
C LYS A 519 29.89 -6.74 18.41
N ASN A 520 28.58 -6.61 18.55
CA ASN A 520 27.63 -6.96 17.51
C ASN A 520 26.99 -5.69 16.98
N LEU A 521 27.23 -5.40 15.71
CA LEU A 521 26.73 -4.23 15.01
C LEU A 521 25.71 -4.61 13.94
N LEU A 522 24.63 -3.87 13.84
CA LEU A 522 23.67 -3.99 12.75
C LEU A 522 23.76 -2.73 11.88
N THR A 523 24.07 -2.87 10.62
CA THR A 523 24.06 -1.76 9.66
C THR A 523 22.75 -1.73 8.91
N VAL A 524 22.22 -0.54 8.66
CA VAL A 524 20.93 -0.31 7.98
C VAL A 524 21.15 0.51 6.73
N ASP A 525 20.69 -0.02 5.59
CA ASP A 525 20.82 0.58 4.27
C ASP A 525 19.55 0.30 3.44
N CYS A 526 19.27 1.07 2.39
CA CYS A 526 18.13 0.79 1.52
C CYS A 526 18.42 -0.37 0.53
N GLY A 527 19.64 -0.52 0.04
CA GLY A 527 20.02 -1.57 -0.93
C GLY A 527 21.34 -1.22 -1.65
N TRP A 528 21.73 -1.81 -2.75
CA TRP A 528 21.05 -2.92 -3.50
C TRP A 528 21.92 -4.17 -3.45
N ALA A 529 23.25 -4.00 -3.52
CA ALA A 529 24.23 -5.10 -3.41
C ALA A 529 24.80 -5.28 -2.01
N GLY A 530 24.37 -4.45 -1.03
CA GLY A 530 24.88 -4.50 0.35
C GLY A 530 26.36 -4.15 0.50
N SER A 531 26.97 -3.54 -0.52
CA SER A 531 28.39 -3.21 -0.52
C SER A 531 28.81 -2.28 0.63
N GLY A 532 27.91 -1.41 1.09
CA GLY A 532 28.16 -0.54 2.26
C GLY A 532 28.47 -1.37 3.52
N SER A 533 27.64 -2.35 3.83
CA SER A 533 27.82 -3.24 5.00
C SER A 533 29.04 -4.15 4.85
N ILE A 534 29.24 -4.73 3.66
CA ILE A 534 30.36 -5.65 3.37
C ILE A 534 31.70 -4.93 3.48
N MET A 535 31.80 -3.72 2.90
CA MET A 535 33.02 -2.93 2.95
C MET A 535 33.30 -2.40 4.35
N LEU A 536 32.23 -2.05 5.12
CA LEU A 536 32.42 -1.64 6.51
C LEU A 536 32.94 -2.81 7.36
N ASP A 537 32.35 -4.01 7.22
CA ASP A 537 32.86 -5.22 7.91
C ASP A 537 34.34 -5.46 7.60
N ALA A 538 34.71 -5.42 6.31
CA ALA A 538 36.10 -5.60 5.89
C ALA A 538 37.04 -4.50 6.44
N LEU A 539 36.65 -3.25 6.41
CA LEU A 539 37.42 -2.11 6.92
C LEU A 539 37.64 -2.25 8.44
N LEU A 540 36.58 -2.48 9.20
CA LEU A 540 36.67 -2.58 10.67
C LEU A 540 37.51 -3.78 11.10
N ASN A 541 37.36 -4.93 10.47
CA ASN A 541 38.01 -6.16 10.92
C ASN A 541 39.36 -6.42 10.26
N ARG A 542 39.53 -6.17 8.95
CA ARG A 542 40.81 -6.46 8.25
C ARG A 542 41.81 -5.32 8.32
N LYS A 543 41.33 -4.06 8.36
CA LYS A 543 42.21 -2.88 8.42
C LYS A 543 42.38 -2.34 9.83
N PHE A 544 41.28 -2.11 10.55
CA PHE A 544 41.32 -1.52 11.88
C PHE A 544 41.43 -2.53 13.01
N CYS A 545 41.33 -3.83 12.71
CA CYS A 545 41.49 -4.95 13.66
C CYS A 545 40.56 -4.82 14.89
N MET A 546 39.34 -4.34 14.70
CA MET A 546 38.40 -4.07 15.80
C MET A 546 37.69 -5.31 16.32
N ASN A 547 37.72 -6.41 15.62
CA ASN A 547 37.10 -7.70 15.98
C ASN A 547 35.63 -7.58 16.39
N VAL A 548 34.83 -6.97 15.51
CA VAL A 548 33.39 -6.78 15.67
C VAL A 548 32.63 -7.64 14.68
N ASN A 549 31.45 -8.11 15.05
CA ASN A 549 30.55 -8.82 14.16
C ASN A 549 29.61 -7.81 13.49
N VAL A 550 29.63 -7.71 12.18
CA VAL A 550 28.78 -6.80 11.40
C VAL A 550 27.74 -7.60 10.64
N ILE A 551 26.47 -7.28 10.87
CA ILE A 551 25.33 -7.81 10.12
C ILE A 551 24.66 -6.64 9.40
N GLY A 552 24.36 -6.78 8.12
CA GLY A 552 23.64 -5.76 7.33
C GLY A 552 22.18 -6.11 7.15
N VAL A 553 21.29 -5.13 7.29
CA VAL A 553 19.90 -5.21 6.83
C VAL A 553 19.70 -4.25 5.66
N LEU A 554 18.97 -4.72 4.65
CA LEU A 554 18.68 -4.00 3.42
C LEU A 554 17.17 -3.95 3.21
N ALA A 555 16.63 -2.84 2.71
CA ALA A 555 15.23 -2.82 2.31
C ALA A 555 14.97 -3.79 1.14
N GLY A 556 15.88 -3.83 0.17
CA GLY A 556 15.83 -4.83 -0.90
C GLY A 556 17.18 -5.08 -1.56
N THR A 557 17.34 -6.25 -2.20
CA THR A 557 18.52 -6.54 -3.01
C THR A 557 18.14 -6.66 -4.48
N ASN A 558 18.90 -6.03 -5.35
CA ASN A 558 18.70 -6.09 -6.79
C ASN A 558 20.04 -6.26 -7.51
N THR A 559 20.57 -7.47 -7.43
CA THR A 559 21.87 -7.82 -8.03
C THR A 559 21.76 -8.31 -9.47
N LYS A 560 20.56 -8.64 -9.94
CA LYS A 560 20.29 -9.21 -11.27
C LYS A 560 20.79 -8.34 -12.45
N TYR A 561 20.74 -7.03 -12.28
CA TYR A 561 21.08 -6.06 -13.33
C TYR A 561 22.43 -5.38 -13.11
N GLN A 562 23.18 -5.80 -12.10
CA GLN A 562 24.53 -5.33 -11.84
C GLN A 562 25.55 -6.34 -12.37
N LEU A 563 26.68 -5.83 -12.87
CA LEU A 563 27.79 -6.68 -13.31
C LEU A 563 28.39 -7.56 -12.19
N ASP A 564 28.01 -7.29 -10.94
CA ASP A 564 28.48 -7.97 -9.73
C ASP A 564 27.34 -8.61 -8.93
N SER A 565 26.62 -9.53 -9.52
CA SER A 565 25.68 -10.34 -8.74
C SER A 565 26.37 -11.11 -7.60
N ASP A 566 27.64 -11.41 -7.74
CA ASP A 566 28.38 -12.29 -6.81
C ASP A 566 28.84 -11.59 -5.51
N PHE A 567 28.92 -10.26 -5.50
CA PHE A 567 29.50 -9.51 -4.37
C PHE A 567 28.77 -9.74 -3.05
N SER A 568 27.45 -9.85 -3.07
CA SER A 568 26.61 -10.03 -1.89
C SER A 568 26.09 -11.45 -1.68
N GLU A 569 26.16 -12.35 -2.67
CA GLU A 569 25.49 -13.66 -2.62
C GLU A 569 25.96 -14.52 -1.44
N THR A 570 27.25 -14.53 -1.14
CA THR A 570 27.79 -15.29 0.01
C THR A 570 27.30 -14.70 1.35
N TYR A 571 27.21 -13.38 1.47
CA TYR A 571 26.72 -12.72 2.68
C TYR A 571 25.21 -12.90 2.88
N LEU A 572 24.44 -12.95 1.78
CA LEU A 572 23.02 -13.30 1.82
C LEU A 572 22.82 -14.76 2.26
N ALA A 573 23.60 -15.68 1.70
CA ALA A 573 23.51 -17.10 2.03
C ALA A 573 23.97 -17.40 3.46
N ASP A 574 24.98 -16.70 3.96
CA ASP A 574 25.51 -16.84 5.33
C ASP A 574 24.67 -16.09 6.39
N GLY A 575 23.66 -15.33 5.96
CA GLY A 575 22.80 -14.54 6.87
C GLY A 575 23.49 -13.35 7.52
N LYS A 576 24.56 -12.85 6.89
CA LYS A 576 25.23 -11.58 7.23
C LYS A 576 24.62 -10.39 6.52
N LEU A 577 23.87 -10.60 5.44
CA LEU A 577 22.97 -9.62 4.83
C LEU A 577 21.55 -10.15 4.86
N LEU A 578 20.62 -9.36 5.35
CA LEU A 578 19.23 -9.74 5.55
C LEU A 578 18.32 -8.77 4.80
N PRO A 579 17.72 -9.19 3.68
CA PRO A 579 16.78 -8.35 2.92
C PRO A 579 15.40 -8.36 3.59
N TYR A 580 14.74 -7.21 3.62
CA TYR A 580 13.38 -7.07 4.16
C TYR A 580 12.30 -7.31 3.11
N CYS A 581 12.30 -6.52 2.02
CA CYS A 581 11.23 -6.58 1.02
C CYS A 581 11.42 -7.73 0.02
N PHE A 582 12.61 -7.82 -0.59
CA PHE A 582 12.89 -8.82 -1.61
C PHE A 582 14.38 -9.10 -1.80
N SER A 583 14.67 -10.27 -2.35
CA SER A 583 15.99 -10.74 -2.82
C SER A 583 15.81 -11.81 -3.89
N SER A 584 16.93 -12.38 -4.38
CA SER A 584 16.91 -13.55 -5.26
C SER A 584 16.16 -14.76 -4.64
N ALA A 585 16.10 -14.86 -3.30
CA ALA A 585 15.44 -15.95 -2.57
C ALA A 585 14.11 -15.51 -1.90
N LEU A 586 13.96 -14.24 -1.51
CA LEU A 586 12.81 -13.72 -0.78
C LEU A 586 11.91 -12.89 -1.72
N ASN A 587 10.61 -13.16 -1.76
CA ASN A 587 9.64 -12.40 -2.57
C ASN A 587 10.11 -12.19 -4.02
N ARG A 588 10.57 -13.27 -4.66
CA ARG A 588 11.26 -13.27 -5.95
C ARG A 588 10.52 -12.50 -7.06
N ARG A 589 9.19 -12.46 -7.02
CA ARG A 589 8.39 -11.66 -7.97
C ARG A 589 8.76 -10.17 -7.93
N TYR A 590 8.95 -9.60 -6.74
CA TYR A 590 9.36 -8.20 -6.62
C TYR A 590 10.80 -7.98 -7.08
N TYR A 591 11.70 -8.91 -6.75
CA TYR A 591 13.06 -8.92 -7.25
C TYR A 591 13.11 -8.92 -8.80
N GLU A 592 12.26 -9.72 -9.45
CA GLU A 592 12.20 -9.82 -10.90
C GLU A 592 11.60 -8.58 -11.58
N ASN A 593 10.68 -7.88 -10.91
CA ASN A 593 9.96 -6.72 -11.45
C ASN A 593 10.55 -5.36 -11.04
N HIS A 594 11.56 -5.34 -10.17
CA HIS A 594 12.25 -4.12 -9.82
C HIS A 594 13.41 -3.85 -10.81
N HIS A 595 13.22 -2.91 -11.73
CA HIS A 595 14.13 -2.64 -12.85
C HIS A 595 14.90 -1.33 -12.64
N PRO A 596 16.22 -1.38 -12.36
CA PRO A 596 17.05 -0.18 -12.19
C PRO A 596 17.11 0.73 -13.43
N ASP A 597 17.13 0.14 -14.63
CA ASP A 597 17.09 0.85 -15.91
C ASP A 597 15.79 1.62 -16.16
N MET A 598 14.70 1.25 -15.46
CA MET A 598 13.45 1.99 -15.41
C MET A 598 13.38 3.00 -14.24
N LYS A 599 14.52 3.33 -13.63
CA LYS A 599 14.67 4.25 -12.49
C LYS A 599 13.98 3.80 -11.20
N HIS A 600 13.61 2.51 -11.06
CA HIS A 600 12.94 2.03 -9.87
C HIS A 600 13.79 2.20 -8.61
N ASN A 601 15.14 2.03 -8.72
CA ASN A 601 16.05 2.32 -7.61
C ASN A 601 15.93 3.78 -7.15
N ILE A 602 15.92 4.73 -8.10
CA ILE A 602 15.86 6.16 -7.82
C ILE A 602 14.56 6.50 -7.07
N TYR A 603 13.43 6.08 -7.61
CA TYR A 603 12.15 6.31 -6.95
C TYR A 603 12.10 5.70 -5.54
N PHE A 604 12.64 4.50 -5.37
CA PHE A 604 12.68 3.84 -4.07
C PHE A 604 13.62 4.53 -3.08
N GLU A 605 14.81 4.94 -3.52
CA GLU A 605 15.78 5.67 -2.70
C GLU A 605 15.25 7.03 -2.21
N LEU A 606 14.36 7.69 -2.98
CA LEU A 606 13.71 8.94 -2.56
C LEU A 606 12.85 8.78 -1.31
N LEU A 607 12.30 7.58 -1.04
CA LEU A 607 11.55 7.28 0.18
C LEU A 607 12.43 7.23 1.43
N PHE A 608 13.75 7.08 1.28
CA PHE A 608 14.70 7.00 2.38
C PHE A 608 15.65 8.19 2.44
N GLY A 609 15.64 9.05 1.43
CA GLY A 609 16.58 10.14 1.26
C GLY A 609 16.76 11.02 2.50
N ALA A 610 17.78 11.86 2.52
CA ALA A 610 18.02 12.80 3.61
C ALA A 610 17.97 14.25 3.13
N PRO A 611 17.41 15.17 3.92
CA PRO A 611 17.36 16.59 3.59
C PRO A 611 18.67 17.30 3.95
N HIS A 612 19.81 16.70 3.61
CA HIS A 612 21.14 17.27 3.82
C HIS A 612 22.12 16.80 2.72
N PRO A 613 23.23 17.49 2.52
CA PRO A 613 24.22 17.14 1.50
C PRO A 613 24.78 15.72 1.62
N SER A 614 25.24 15.16 0.52
CA SER A 614 25.86 13.84 0.45
C SER A 614 27.21 13.83 1.16
N PHE A 615 27.50 12.76 1.90
CA PHE A 615 28.80 12.54 2.50
C PHE A 615 29.78 12.04 1.43
N LEU A 616 30.88 12.77 1.23
CA LEU A 616 31.90 12.49 0.21
C LEU A 616 33.06 11.64 0.75
N GLY A 617 33.41 11.80 2.02
CA GLY A 617 34.51 11.07 2.63
C GLY A 617 35.10 11.74 3.86
N PHE A 618 36.19 11.19 4.36
CA PHE A 618 36.94 11.71 5.48
C PHE A 618 38.09 12.57 4.99
N GLY A 619 38.26 13.74 5.61
CA GLY A 619 39.41 14.61 5.40
C GLY A 619 40.57 14.32 6.36
N SER A 620 41.52 15.24 6.49
CA SER A 620 42.57 15.17 7.50
C SER A 620 41.97 15.45 8.89
N ASP A 621 42.65 14.93 9.94
CA ASP A 621 42.36 15.25 11.35
C ASP A 621 40.93 15.07 11.82
N GLY A 622 40.21 14.10 11.21
CA GLY A 622 38.84 13.78 11.58
C GLY A 622 37.75 14.61 10.90
N GLU A 623 38.11 15.44 9.91
CA GLU A 623 37.17 16.22 9.14
C GLU A 623 36.21 15.29 8.36
N LEU A 624 34.93 15.66 8.30
CA LEU A 624 33.91 15.01 7.46
C LEU A 624 33.62 15.90 6.25
N LYS A 625 33.84 15.37 5.06
CA LYS A 625 33.61 16.09 3.80
C LYS A 625 32.19 15.84 3.27
N PHE A 626 31.49 16.91 2.94
CA PHE A 626 30.16 16.88 2.35
C PHE A 626 30.11 17.60 1.02
N ASP A 627 29.10 17.27 0.22
CA ASP A 627 28.77 18.05 -0.99
C ASP A 627 28.33 19.48 -0.62
N VAL A 628 28.37 20.38 -1.59
CA VAL A 628 28.07 21.81 -1.34
C VAL A 628 26.57 22.06 -1.21
N GLU A 629 25.75 21.31 -1.95
CA GLU A 629 24.29 21.54 -2.04
C GLU A 629 23.48 20.25 -1.82
N CYS A 630 22.27 20.43 -1.30
CA CYS A 630 21.23 19.41 -1.25
C CYS A 630 20.07 19.82 -2.15
N GLU A 631 20.05 19.33 -3.39
CA GLU A 631 19.07 19.77 -4.40
C GLU A 631 17.64 19.30 -4.14
N ASN A 632 17.48 18.17 -3.43
CA ASN A 632 16.19 17.55 -3.18
C ASN A 632 15.67 17.80 -1.76
N GLU A 633 16.18 18.78 -1.03
CA GLU A 633 15.85 18.99 0.39
C GLU A 633 14.35 19.11 0.63
N GLN A 634 13.66 19.98 -0.12
CA GLN A 634 12.22 20.20 0.06
C GLN A 634 11.41 18.99 -0.40
N LEU A 635 11.79 18.36 -1.52
CA LEU A 635 11.14 17.16 -2.04
C LEU A 635 11.19 16.02 -1.00
N VAL A 636 12.35 15.78 -0.40
CA VAL A 636 12.53 14.77 0.64
C VAL A 636 11.72 15.11 1.89
N LYS A 637 11.69 16.38 2.32
CA LYS A 637 10.86 16.81 3.46
C LYS A 637 9.37 16.56 3.22
N ASP A 638 8.88 16.82 2.01
CA ASP A 638 7.48 16.61 1.65
C ASP A 638 7.13 15.12 1.63
N ILE A 639 8.03 14.25 1.11
CA ILE A 639 7.88 12.79 1.17
C ILE A 639 7.79 12.34 2.63
N HIS A 640 8.77 12.75 3.47
CA HIS A 640 8.81 12.35 4.87
C HIS A 640 7.59 12.83 5.67
N SER A 641 7.06 14.02 5.35
CA SER A 641 5.81 14.48 5.97
C SER A 641 4.64 13.52 5.68
N GLY A 642 4.53 13.05 4.44
CA GLY A 642 3.53 12.03 4.07
C GLY A 642 3.74 10.71 4.81
N GLU A 643 4.99 10.26 4.90
CA GLU A 643 5.36 9.02 5.61
C GLU A 643 5.01 9.09 7.10
N GLU A 644 5.41 10.17 7.76
CA GLU A 644 5.15 10.37 9.18
C GLU A 644 3.66 10.41 9.49
N ASP A 645 2.87 11.08 8.66
CA ASP A 645 1.42 11.13 8.83
C ASP A 645 0.78 9.75 8.65
N PHE A 646 1.20 8.98 7.63
CA PHE A 646 0.73 7.59 7.48
C PHE A 646 1.09 6.74 8.69
N ILE A 647 2.35 6.84 9.16
CA ILE A 647 2.82 6.07 10.31
C ILE A 647 1.99 6.41 11.56
N ASN A 648 1.68 7.68 11.78
CA ASN A 648 0.85 8.11 12.92
C ASN A 648 -0.58 7.55 12.80
N ASP A 649 -1.21 7.67 11.62
CA ASP A 649 -2.54 7.15 11.35
C ASP A 649 -2.59 5.61 11.52
N TYR A 650 -1.56 4.88 11.05
CA TYR A 650 -1.47 3.43 11.17
C TYR A 650 -1.23 2.98 12.61
N LEU A 651 -0.36 3.66 13.35
CA LEU A 651 -0.08 3.36 14.77
C LEU A 651 -1.30 3.60 15.66
N GLU A 652 -2.16 4.55 15.33
CA GLU A 652 -3.44 4.72 16.04
C GLU A 652 -4.32 3.47 15.93
N VAL A 653 -4.37 2.83 14.76
CA VAL A 653 -5.08 1.57 14.57
C VAL A 653 -4.37 0.42 15.28
N CYS A 654 -3.03 0.36 15.21
CA CYS A 654 -2.21 -0.64 15.92
C CYS A 654 -2.40 -0.57 17.44
N GLY A 655 -2.62 0.60 18.01
CA GLY A 655 -2.94 0.76 19.43
C GLY A 655 -4.20 0.01 19.86
N LYS A 656 -5.08 -0.30 18.92
CA LYS A 656 -6.33 -1.04 19.11
C LYS A 656 -6.26 -2.50 18.62
N ILE A 657 -5.35 -2.78 17.69
CA ILE A 657 -5.15 -4.09 17.03
C ILE A 657 -3.64 -4.37 16.96
N SER A 658 -3.04 -4.83 18.04
CA SER A 658 -1.58 -4.91 18.20
C SER A 658 -0.88 -5.79 17.16
N TYR A 659 -1.51 -6.88 16.71
CA TYR A 659 -0.88 -7.85 15.80
C TYR A 659 -0.74 -7.36 14.33
N ILE A 660 -1.38 -6.25 13.93
CA ILE A 660 -1.15 -5.66 12.60
C ILE A 660 0.14 -4.82 12.53
N GLY A 661 0.83 -4.61 13.66
CA GLY A 661 2.13 -3.95 13.68
C GLY A 661 3.26 -4.75 13.00
N ASP A 662 3.05 -6.06 12.78
CA ASP A 662 4.01 -6.92 12.08
C ASP A 662 3.78 -6.91 10.56
N ILE A 663 4.27 -5.87 9.92
CA ILE A 663 4.14 -5.69 8.48
C ILE A 663 5.22 -6.53 7.77
N SER A 664 4.80 -7.45 6.89
CA SER A 664 5.73 -8.22 6.08
C SER A 664 6.41 -7.36 5.01
N GLY A 665 7.62 -7.75 4.57
CA GLY A 665 8.29 -7.05 3.47
C GLY A 665 7.48 -7.05 2.16
N SER A 666 6.64 -8.07 1.96
CA SER A 666 5.70 -8.13 0.83
C SER A 666 4.60 -7.07 0.95
N ASP A 667 3.99 -6.94 2.13
CA ASP A 667 2.97 -5.91 2.37
C ASP A 667 3.55 -4.50 2.28
N ALA A 668 4.74 -4.31 2.83
CA ALA A 668 5.43 -3.03 2.84
C ALA A 668 5.80 -2.53 1.43
N TYR A 669 6.22 -3.44 0.56
CA TYR A 669 6.65 -3.11 -0.81
C TYR A 669 5.49 -3.04 -1.81
N ALA A 670 4.36 -3.69 -1.54
CA ALA A 670 3.23 -3.79 -2.48
C ALA A 670 2.72 -2.43 -3.00
N PRO A 671 2.59 -1.35 -2.20
CA PRO A 671 2.21 -0.04 -2.70
C PRO A 671 3.20 0.55 -3.69
N PHE A 672 4.49 0.42 -3.42
CA PHE A 672 5.54 0.83 -4.35
C PHE A 672 5.53 -0.01 -5.63
N ALA A 673 5.35 -1.32 -5.53
CA ALA A 673 5.22 -2.20 -6.69
C ALA A 673 4.03 -1.80 -7.59
N ALA A 674 2.91 -1.37 -7.00
CA ALA A 674 1.78 -0.83 -7.74
C ALA A 674 2.14 0.49 -8.44
N ALA A 675 2.84 1.38 -7.75
CA ALA A 675 3.27 2.68 -8.29
C ALA A 675 4.23 2.53 -9.49
N ILE A 676 5.24 1.65 -9.41
CA ILE A 676 6.16 1.41 -10.53
C ILE A 676 5.51 0.67 -11.71
N SER A 677 4.41 -0.04 -11.48
CA SER A 677 3.63 -0.66 -12.56
C SER A 677 2.91 0.38 -13.41
N ASP A 678 2.69 1.58 -12.88
CA ASP A 678 2.17 2.75 -13.59
C ASP A 678 3.30 3.72 -13.91
N GLY A 679 4.02 3.47 -15.01
CA GLY A 679 5.13 4.31 -15.44
C GLY A 679 4.75 5.79 -15.69
N LYS A 680 3.47 6.12 -15.86
CA LYS A 680 2.99 7.50 -16.00
C LYS A 680 2.78 8.18 -14.66
N TYR A 681 2.40 7.44 -13.63
CA TYR A 681 2.19 8.00 -12.30
C TYR A 681 3.50 8.60 -11.75
N LEU A 682 4.56 7.80 -11.66
CA LEU A 682 5.82 8.26 -11.10
C LEU A 682 6.50 9.35 -11.96
N SER A 683 6.47 9.22 -13.28
CA SER A 683 6.98 10.27 -14.16
C SER A 683 6.19 11.58 -14.03
N GLY A 684 4.89 11.51 -13.71
CA GLY A 684 4.08 12.70 -13.41
C GLY A 684 4.38 13.31 -12.04
N VAL A 685 4.56 12.49 -11.02
CA VAL A 685 4.91 12.94 -9.65
C VAL A 685 6.26 13.66 -9.62
N PHE A 686 7.26 13.15 -10.37
CA PHE A 686 8.64 13.63 -10.33
C PHE A 686 9.08 14.39 -11.59
N ALA A 687 8.13 14.89 -12.40
CA ALA A 687 8.43 15.53 -13.71
C ALA A 687 9.43 16.68 -13.63
N ASP A 688 9.43 17.43 -12.54
CA ASP A 688 10.30 18.60 -12.33
C ASP A 688 11.48 18.31 -11.38
N SER A 689 11.71 17.03 -11.02
CA SER A 689 12.71 16.65 -10.02
C SER A 689 14.05 16.29 -10.69
N VAL A 690 15.14 16.60 -9.99
CA VAL A 690 16.52 16.25 -10.40
C VAL A 690 17.08 15.27 -9.37
N PHE A 691 17.68 14.19 -9.86
CA PHE A 691 18.39 13.23 -9.00
C PHE A 691 19.89 13.41 -9.15
N ASP A 692 20.58 13.56 -8.03
CA ASP A 692 22.01 13.60 -7.97
C ASP A 692 22.59 12.18 -7.85
N ASP A 693 23.13 11.66 -8.93
CA ASP A 693 23.89 10.42 -8.91
C ASP A 693 25.35 10.70 -8.52
N THR A 694 25.59 10.69 -7.21
CA THR A 694 26.93 10.90 -6.65
C THR A 694 27.98 9.90 -7.17
N ALA A 695 27.57 8.72 -7.64
CA ALA A 695 28.47 7.73 -8.23
C ALA A 695 28.97 8.14 -9.63
N SER A 696 28.13 8.83 -10.39
CA SER A 696 28.51 9.34 -11.73
C SER A 696 29.09 10.76 -11.70
N GLY A 697 28.84 11.52 -10.62
CA GLY A 697 29.20 12.94 -10.53
C GLY A 697 28.42 13.82 -11.50
N ARG A 698 27.30 13.34 -12.04
CA ARG A 698 26.43 14.08 -12.97
C ARG A 698 24.99 14.08 -12.50
N LYS A 699 24.34 15.23 -12.64
CA LYS A 699 22.92 15.42 -12.32
C LYS A 699 22.04 14.83 -13.43
N THR A 700 21.05 14.05 -13.06
CA THR A 700 20.12 13.42 -14.01
C THR A 700 18.68 13.87 -13.70
N LYS A 701 17.94 14.35 -14.70
CA LYS A 701 16.48 14.55 -14.55
C LYS A 701 15.79 13.20 -14.31
N ILE A 702 14.90 13.19 -13.31
CA ILE A 702 14.08 12.02 -13.03
C ILE A 702 13.03 11.80 -14.11
#